data_dac6844b92a644404d477b0537867485
#
_entry.id   dac6844b92a644404d477b0537867485
#
_cell.length_a   1.000
_cell.length_b   1.000
_cell.length_c   1.000
_cell.angle_alpha   90.00
_cell.angle_beta   90.00
_cell.angle_gamma   90.00
#
_symmetry.space_group_name_H-M   'P 1'
#
loop_
_entity.id
_entity.type
_entity.pdbx_description
1 polymer ?
#
loop_
_entity_poly.entity_id
_entity_poly.type
_entity_poly.pdbx_seq_one_letter_code
_entity_poly.pdbx_strand_id
1 'polypeptide(L)'
;MADTSGSAIGLSPWWRHAAILVMIGGFSVLSFVTVLTYTNAPPIPDKAVDAAGNVVFTGADVEKGQDVFFKYGLMEHGTLWGHGAYLGPDYSAEYLHRLSEVTRDTIAAEKYGKPFAQLSQDEQIVASSEVRRVLKENRYKPASRTLLFTPGEVAAYRTQTVEWSDYFTKKSGAPGLPASYIKEPTELKALTAFFAWAAWAAAANRPGKDYSYTNNWPYDPLVGNQPSVEAYVWSAMSLITLLGGLGLILFVVGKFDYLGWKGEGDTAHTTHSAPAPLKLTPSQWATGWFFAVVALLFLAQSFLGGAIAHYRVEPGGFYGFDIARFLPYTLARTWHLQLAIFWIATAWVGGGLFLAPWVGGSEPHGQKAGVYALLGALAVVVSGSLFGEYLGINDKLGSLWFWFGHQGSEYLDLGRFWQLLLAVGLVFWLFLMFRALKPAMKSPGKRELSALFLYAAVAIPVFYLPALFYGPQTNFAVIDNWRFWIIHLWVEGFFELFATVLVAIMFHQMGVVSSKTATRLIYLDAILYLSGGIIGTGHHWYFTGQGTLNMGFAACFSAMEVVPLTLLTLDAWDFIKLKNQQCSVCGREFAATQKWAIYFLMAVGVWNFVGAGIFGFLINLPIVSYFEIGTTLTPNHGHAALFGVFGMLALAVLVFCLRAMQSDDVWKGTEKFIRVGFWGANVGLALMILLDLFPGGVLQIWDSIAHGYWHARRLDFLMGGLFHKLEWARMVGDMTFILVGALPIALGVLRSVRKRDMAPPT
;
A
#
# COMPACT_ATOMS: atom_id res chain seq x y z
N MET A 1 30.90 -48.04 -9.58
CA MET A 1 30.00 -48.09 -8.39
C MET A 1 29.96 -46.68 -7.84
N ALA A 2 28.95 -45.93 -8.19
CA ALA A 2 28.79 -44.57 -7.69
C ALA A 2 28.08 -44.63 -6.35
N ASP A 3 28.71 -44.03 -5.38
CA ASP A 3 28.22 -43.93 -4.01
C ASP A 3 27.00 -42.99 -4.00
N THR A 4 25.83 -43.58 -3.81
CA THR A 4 24.53 -42.88 -3.82
C THR A 4 24.08 -42.52 -2.39
N SER A 5 25.01 -42.29 -1.47
CA SER A 5 24.68 -41.79 -0.15
C SER A 5 24.70 -40.26 -0.04
N GLY A 6 23.95 -39.59 -0.94
CA GLY A 6 23.52 -38.21 -0.73
C GLY A 6 22.58 -38.17 0.47
N SER A 7 23.08 -38.04 1.67
CA SER A 7 22.27 -37.79 2.86
C SER A 7 21.45 -36.51 2.59
N ALA A 8 20.17 -36.67 2.49
CA ALA A 8 19.22 -35.56 2.53
C ALA A 8 19.36 -34.89 3.90
N ILE A 9 20.31 -33.96 4.02
CA ILE A 9 20.41 -33.10 5.20
C ILE A 9 19.24 -32.14 5.11
N GLY A 10 18.10 -32.62 5.64
CA GLY A 10 16.94 -31.75 5.85
C GLY A 10 17.37 -30.57 6.73
N LEU A 11 16.77 -29.41 6.50
CA LEU A 11 16.95 -28.29 7.41
C LEU A 11 16.55 -28.69 8.83
N SER A 12 17.25 -28.16 9.83
CA SER A 12 16.93 -28.41 11.22
C SER A 12 15.46 -28.13 11.52
N PRO A 13 14.73 -29.01 12.24
CA PRO A 13 13.34 -28.75 12.64
C PRO A 13 13.15 -27.42 13.40
N TRP A 14 14.22 -26.89 13.98
CA TRP A 14 14.22 -25.60 14.67
C TRP A 14 13.75 -24.42 13.81
N TRP A 15 13.98 -24.44 12.50
CA TRP A 15 13.48 -23.39 11.61
C TRP A 15 11.96 -23.30 11.63
N ARG A 16 11.26 -24.42 11.60
CA ARG A 16 9.79 -24.45 11.70
C ARG A 16 9.31 -23.99 13.08
N HIS A 17 9.98 -24.45 14.16
CA HIS A 17 9.63 -24.02 15.50
C HIS A 17 9.86 -22.52 15.70
N ALA A 18 10.96 -21.97 15.19
CA ALA A 18 11.22 -20.53 15.20
C ALA A 18 10.13 -19.76 14.46
N ALA A 19 9.80 -20.15 13.21
CA ALA A 19 8.74 -19.50 12.45
C ALA A 19 7.38 -19.53 13.17
N ILE A 20 7.00 -20.68 13.76
CA ILE A 20 5.75 -20.78 14.54
C ILE A 20 5.77 -19.89 15.78
N LEU A 21 6.90 -19.89 16.52
CA LEU A 21 7.05 -19.09 17.74
C LEU A 21 6.95 -17.59 17.45
N VAL A 22 7.65 -17.10 16.41
CA VAL A 22 7.60 -15.69 16.03
C VAL A 22 6.23 -15.30 15.46
N MET A 23 5.56 -16.20 14.75
CA MET A 23 4.19 -15.99 14.28
C MET A 23 3.22 -15.81 15.45
N ILE A 24 3.26 -16.71 16.43
CA ILE A 24 2.41 -16.61 17.64
C ILE A 24 2.71 -15.31 18.38
N GLY A 25 3.99 -14.97 18.58
CA GLY A 25 4.41 -13.74 19.25
C GLY A 25 3.94 -12.50 18.50
N GLY A 26 4.19 -12.41 17.19
CA GLY A 26 3.79 -11.30 16.33
C GLY A 26 2.27 -11.07 16.34
N PHE A 27 1.47 -12.13 16.11
CA PHE A 27 0.01 -12.01 16.14
C PHE A 27 -0.53 -11.70 17.54
N SER A 28 0.13 -12.14 18.61
CA SER A 28 -0.27 -11.76 19.97
C SER A 28 -0.08 -10.26 20.19
N VAL A 29 1.04 -9.70 19.78
CA VAL A 29 1.31 -8.25 19.83
C VAL A 29 0.30 -7.49 18.97
N LEU A 30 0.09 -7.91 17.73
CA LEU A 30 -0.84 -7.26 16.82
C LEU A 30 -2.28 -7.27 17.33
N SER A 31 -2.73 -8.40 17.89
CA SER A 31 -4.06 -8.53 18.52
C SER A 31 -4.20 -7.60 19.71
N PHE A 32 -3.18 -7.52 20.57
CA PHE A 32 -3.16 -6.60 21.69
C PHE A 32 -3.26 -5.13 21.25
N VAL A 33 -2.46 -4.74 20.26
CA VAL A 33 -2.48 -3.38 19.68
C VAL A 33 -3.83 -3.08 19.02
N THR A 34 -4.45 -4.05 18.34
CA THR A 34 -5.80 -3.90 17.80
C THR A 34 -6.84 -3.68 18.90
N VAL A 35 -6.78 -4.43 20.01
CA VAL A 35 -7.66 -4.19 21.18
C VAL A 35 -7.46 -2.78 21.75
N LEU A 36 -6.21 -2.31 21.82
CA LEU A 36 -5.94 -0.93 22.25
C LEU A 36 -6.58 0.11 21.32
N THR A 37 -6.61 -0.13 20.01
CA THR A 37 -7.30 0.77 19.06
C THR A 37 -8.80 0.85 19.37
N TYR A 38 -9.48 -0.28 19.61
CA TYR A 38 -10.90 -0.28 19.99
C TYR A 38 -11.17 0.44 21.32
N THR A 39 -10.30 0.26 22.30
CA THR A 39 -10.49 0.86 23.64
C THR A 39 -10.10 2.33 23.70
N ASN A 40 -9.18 2.77 22.84
CA ASN A 40 -8.62 4.11 22.82
C ASN A 40 -9.12 4.98 21.65
N ALA A 41 -10.05 4.47 20.83
CA ALA A 41 -10.65 5.26 19.76
C ALA A 41 -11.29 6.55 20.32
N PRO A 42 -11.22 7.67 19.59
CA PRO A 42 -11.91 8.89 20.00
C PRO A 42 -13.41 8.61 20.18
N PRO A 43 -14.02 8.98 21.29
CA PRO A 43 -15.45 8.73 21.50
C PRO A 43 -16.28 9.61 20.56
N ILE A 44 -17.33 9.04 19.97
CA ILE A 44 -18.37 9.82 19.29
C ILE A 44 -19.37 10.25 20.36
N PRO A 45 -19.56 11.57 20.61
CA PRO A 45 -20.52 12.05 21.61
C PRO A 45 -21.95 11.84 21.11
N ASP A 46 -22.90 11.58 22.01
CA ASP A 46 -24.31 11.56 21.61
C ASP A 46 -24.76 12.93 21.11
N LYS A 47 -24.19 14.00 21.67
CA LYS A 47 -24.40 15.37 21.20
C LYS A 47 -23.23 16.28 21.59
N ALA A 48 -22.94 17.25 20.74
CA ALA A 48 -22.15 18.43 21.06
C ALA A 48 -23.12 19.58 21.39
N VAL A 49 -22.88 20.30 22.49
CA VAL A 49 -23.73 21.36 22.96
C VAL A 49 -22.94 22.64 23.28
N ASP A 50 -23.59 23.80 23.17
CA ASP A 50 -23.05 25.07 23.63
C ASP A 50 -23.21 25.22 25.18
N ALA A 51 -22.71 26.32 25.73
CA ALA A 51 -22.82 26.62 27.16
C ALA A 51 -24.27 26.75 27.69
N ALA A 52 -25.23 27.08 26.83
CA ALA A 52 -26.64 27.16 27.12
C ALA A 52 -27.38 25.82 27.02
N GLY A 53 -26.68 24.76 26.54
CA GLY A 53 -27.23 23.43 26.34
C GLY A 53 -27.90 23.23 24.97
N ASN A 54 -27.81 24.19 24.03
CA ASN A 54 -28.32 24.03 22.70
C ASN A 54 -27.44 23.05 21.91
N VAL A 55 -28.08 22.16 21.16
CA VAL A 55 -27.37 21.16 20.35
C VAL A 55 -26.74 21.83 19.13
N VAL A 56 -25.44 21.63 18.96
CA VAL A 56 -24.65 22.06 17.79
C VAL A 56 -24.73 21.00 16.69
N PHE A 57 -24.41 19.74 17.04
CA PHE A 57 -24.61 18.54 16.22
C PHE A 57 -24.76 17.31 17.11
N THR A 58 -25.22 16.21 16.53
CA THR A 58 -25.41 14.93 17.23
C THR A 58 -24.39 13.89 16.80
N GLY A 59 -24.26 12.80 17.58
CA GLY A 59 -23.45 11.64 17.19
C GLY A 59 -23.94 10.99 15.88
N ALA A 60 -25.25 10.98 15.66
CA ALA A 60 -25.84 10.52 14.41
C ALA A 60 -25.43 11.39 13.20
N ASP A 61 -25.22 12.71 13.41
CA ASP A 61 -24.68 13.58 12.36
C ASP A 61 -23.22 13.22 12.05
N VAL A 62 -22.41 12.89 13.06
CA VAL A 62 -21.01 12.45 12.89
C VAL A 62 -20.96 11.13 12.10
N GLU A 63 -21.75 10.13 12.51
CA GLU A 63 -21.82 8.83 11.84
C GLU A 63 -22.30 8.96 10.40
N LYS A 64 -23.37 9.75 10.17
CA LYS A 64 -23.84 10.05 8.80
C LYS A 64 -22.78 10.79 7.99
N GLY A 65 -22.04 11.70 8.59
CA GLY A 65 -20.95 12.42 7.94
C GLY A 65 -19.80 11.50 7.51
N GLN A 66 -19.48 10.50 8.35
CA GLN A 66 -18.55 9.44 8.01
C GLN A 66 -19.03 8.61 6.81
N ASP A 67 -20.33 8.24 6.79
CA ASP A 67 -20.92 7.53 5.66
C ASP A 67 -20.85 8.36 4.37
N VAL A 68 -21.12 9.67 4.43
CA VAL A 68 -20.99 10.59 3.30
C VAL A 68 -19.54 10.67 2.82
N PHE A 69 -18.59 10.77 3.76
CA PHE A 69 -17.17 10.81 3.46
C PHE A 69 -16.72 9.58 2.64
N PHE A 70 -17.16 8.40 3.05
CA PHE A 70 -16.83 7.17 2.35
C PHE A 70 -17.63 6.98 1.06
N LYS A 71 -18.95 7.23 1.08
CA LYS A 71 -19.85 7.07 -0.08
C LYS A 71 -19.37 7.83 -1.32
N TYR A 72 -18.92 9.07 -1.12
CA TYR A 72 -18.42 9.92 -2.21
C TYR A 72 -16.91 9.75 -2.46
N GLY A 73 -16.26 8.83 -1.79
CA GLY A 73 -14.84 8.57 -1.97
C GLY A 73 -13.95 9.74 -1.60
N LEU A 74 -14.28 10.50 -0.56
CA LEU A 74 -13.52 11.70 -0.21
C LEU A 74 -12.13 11.39 0.31
N MET A 75 -11.89 10.18 0.82
CA MET A 75 -10.55 9.70 1.15
C MET A 75 -9.67 9.53 -0.11
N GLU A 76 -10.30 9.35 -1.28
CA GLU A 76 -9.64 9.32 -2.58
C GLU A 76 -9.49 10.72 -3.21
N HIS A 77 -9.87 11.78 -2.48
CA HIS A 77 -9.67 13.17 -2.89
C HIS A 77 -8.66 13.90 -1.99
N GLY A 78 -8.87 13.89 -0.68
CA GLY A 78 -8.01 14.44 0.34
C GLY A 78 -7.70 13.42 1.43
N THR A 79 -7.20 13.88 2.58
CA THR A 79 -6.87 13.02 3.71
C THR A 79 -7.73 13.33 4.93
N LEU A 80 -7.89 12.34 5.80
CA LEU A 80 -8.33 12.53 7.18
C LEU A 80 -7.28 11.93 8.10
N TRP A 81 -6.79 12.70 9.06
CA TRP A 81 -5.67 12.35 9.92
C TRP A 81 -4.44 11.85 9.13
N GLY A 82 -4.13 12.50 8.01
CA GLY A 82 -2.99 12.21 7.16
C GLY A 82 -3.19 11.06 6.17
N HIS A 83 -4.23 10.25 6.32
CA HIS A 83 -4.48 9.09 5.48
C HIS A 83 -5.46 9.40 4.34
N GLY A 84 -5.10 9.06 3.11
CA GLY A 84 -5.90 9.24 1.90
C GLY A 84 -5.11 9.85 0.73
N ALA A 85 -5.79 10.64 -0.10
CA ALA A 85 -5.28 11.18 -1.35
C ALA A 85 -4.63 12.57 -1.23
N TYR A 86 -4.08 13.08 -2.34
CA TYR A 86 -3.11 14.17 -2.31
C TYR A 86 -3.54 15.43 -3.09
N LEU A 87 -4.75 15.49 -3.64
CA LEU A 87 -5.25 16.65 -4.38
C LEU A 87 -6.04 17.60 -3.49
N GLY A 88 -6.93 17.06 -2.66
CA GLY A 88 -7.67 17.82 -1.66
C GLY A 88 -6.86 18.09 -0.39
N PRO A 89 -7.41 18.90 0.54
CA PRO A 89 -6.78 19.17 1.82
C PRO A 89 -6.77 17.93 2.72
N ASP A 90 -6.06 18.00 3.83
CA ASP A 90 -6.43 17.17 4.98
C ASP A 90 -7.61 17.83 5.67
N TYR A 91 -8.76 17.15 5.63
CA TYR A 91 -10.02 17.71 6.14
C TYR A 91 -10.00 17.98 7.65
N SER A 92 -9.28 17.15 8.39
CA SER A 92 -9.11 17.35 9.83
C SER A 92 -8.15 18.49 10.15
N ALA A 93 -7.06 18.63 9.41
CA ALA A 93 -6.08 19.69 9.61
C ALA A 93 -6.61 21.06 9.17
N GLU A 94 -7.25 21.13 8.02
CA GLU A 94 -7.85 22.38 7.52
C GLU A 94 -8.98 22.85 8.45
N TYR A 95 -9.85 21.91 8.88
CA TYR A 95 -10.91 22.23 9.84
C TYR A 95 -10.30 22.73 11.15
N LEU A 96 -9.29 22.06 11.68
CA LEU A 96 -8.66 22.38 12.95
C LEU A 96 -7.99 23.75 12.94
N HIS A 97 -7.27 24.06 11.87
CA HIS A 97 -6.61 25.36 11.72
C HIS A 97 -7.64 26.49 11.71
N ARG A 98 -8.68 26.40 10.89
CA ARG A 98 -9.78 27.40 10.83
C ARG A 98 -10.52 27.51 12.16
N LEU A 99 -10.75 26.37 12.83
CA LEU A 99 -11.31 26.37 14.19
C LEU A 99 -10.45 27.18 15.14
N SER A 100 -9.14 27.03 15.10
CA SER A 100 -8.20 27.76 15.95
C SER A 100 -8.20 29.27 15.68
N GLU A 101 -8.26 29.68 14.40
CA GLU A 101 -8.34 31.08 14.01
C GLU A 101 -9.64 31.73 14.46
N VAL A 102 -10.80 31.10 14.20
CA VAL A 102 -12.11 31.62 14.65
C VAL A 102 -12.19 31.68 16.18
N THR A 103 -11.63 30.68 16.87
CA THR A 103 -11.58 30.69 18.35
C THR A 103 -10.70 31.83 18.85
N ARG A 104 -9.55 32.10 18.23
CA ARG A 104 -8.66 33.22 18.51
C ARG A 104 -9.38 34.56 18.37
N ASP A 105 -10.06 34.74 17.26
CA ASP A 105 -10.76 35.99 16.96
C ASP A 105 -11.96 36.19 17.90
N THR A 106 -12.64 35.11 18.29
CA THR A 106 -13.71 35.15 19.30
C THR A 106 -13.15 35.56 20.66
N ILE A 107 -12.05 34.97 21.12
CA ILE A 107 -11.39 35.35 22.38
C ILE A 107 -10.93 36.82 22.35
N ALA A 108 -10.38 37.28 21.20
CA ALA A 108 -9.96 38.68 21.04
C ALA A 108 -11.14 39.63 21.18
N ALA A 109 -12.27 39.34 20.55
CA ALA A 109 -13.48 40.13 20.61
C ALA A 109 -14.10 40.14 22.05
N GLU A 110 -14.21 38.96 22.67
CA GLU A 110 -14.80 38.84 24.02
C GLU A 110 -13.94 39.51 25.12
N LYS A 111 -12.62 39.32 25.06
CA LYS A 111 -11.72 39.76 26.11
C LYS A 111 -11.24 41.22 25.95
N TYR A 112 -11.03 41.68 24.73
CA TYR A 112 -10.45 42.97 24.43
C TYR A 112 -11.40 43.90 23.63
N GLY A 113 -12.53 43.44 23.18
CA GLY A 113 -13.47 44.22 22.37
C GLY A 113 -12.92 44.66 20.97
N LYS A 114 -11.87 44.01 20.50
CA LYS A 114 -11.16 44.35 19.27
C LYS A 114 -10.88 43.11 18.40
N PRO A 115 -10.79 43.25 17.06
CA PRO A 115 -10.26 42.20 16.22
C PRO A 115 -8.82 41.84 16.60
N PHE A 116 -8.44 40.56 16.45
CA PHE A 116 -7.09 40.07 16.80
C PHE A 116 -5.95 40.89 16.14
N ALA A 117 -6.11 41.26 14.88
CA ALA A 117 -5.11 42.07 14.17
C ALA A 117 -4.87 43.48 14.75
N GLN A 118 -5.78 43.98 15.57
CA GLN A 118 -5.70 45.30 16.24
C GLN A 118 -5.19 45.23 17.68
N LEU A 119 -4.90 44.02 18.19
CA LEU A 119 -4.35 43.82 19.52
C LEU A 119 -2.86 44.15 19.53
N SER A 120 -2.38 44.60 20.70
CA SER A 120 -0.92 44.72 20.94
C SER A 120 -0.25 43.34 20.87
N GLN A 121 1.05 43.30 20.70
CA GLN A 121 1.82 42.07 20.63
C GLN A 121 1.60 41.18 21.89
N ASP A 122 1.59 41.77 23.07
CA ASP A 122 1.35 41.05 24.32
C ASP A 122 -0.07 40.46 24.37
N GLU A 123 -1.08 41.25 23.96
CA GLU A 123 -2.46 40.78 23.89
C GLU A 123 -2.63 39.64 22.85
N GLN A 124 -1.93 39.70 21.73
CA GLN A 124 -1.91 38.64 20.71
C GLN A 124 -1.28 37.34 21.25
N ILE A 125 -0.19 37.43 21.99
CA ILE A 125 0.45 36.28 22.66
C ILE A 125 -0.52 35.64 23.66
N VAL A 126 -1.16 36.48 24.50
CA VAL A 126 -2.13 36.00 25.50
C VAL A 126 -3.35 35.34 24.83
N ALA A 127 -3.91 35.96 23.81
CA ALA A 127 -5.05 35.38 23.06
C ALA A 127 -4.68 34.04 22.40
N SER A 128 -3.52 33.95 21.76
CA SER A 128 -3.01 32.72 21.15
C SER A 128 -2.73 31.62 22.19
N SER A 129 -2.22 31.99 23.37
CA SER A 129 -2.02 31.02 24.46
C SER A 129 -3.34 30.48 24.98
N GLU A 130 -4.36 31.34 25.06
CA GLU A 130 -5.71 30.95 25.50
C GLU A 130 -6.38 29.99 24.48
N VAL A 131 -6.19 30.19 23.19
CA VAL A 131 -6.63 29.23 22.14
C VAL A 131 -6.07 27.84 22.42
N ARG A 132 -4.75 27.74 22.67
CA ARG A 132 -4.09 26.46 22.97
C ARG A 132 -4.73 25.81 24.21
N ARG A 133 -4.89 26.58 25.28
CA ARG A 133 -5.51 26.07 26.52
C ARG A 133 -6.93 25.54 26.25
N VAL A 134 -7.74 26.31 25.56
CA VAL A 134 -9.14 25.98 25.26
C VAL A 134 -9.27 24.74 24.38
N LEU A 135 -8.50 24.66 23.30
CA LEU A 135 -8.60 23.52 22.34
C LEU A 135 -7.99 22.24 22.92
N LYS A 136 -6.96 22.33 23.77
CA LYS A 136 -6.35 21.16 24.41
C LYS A 136 -7.20 20.60 25.55
N GLU A 137 -8.09 21.40 26.15
CA GLU A 137 -8.97 20.95 27.20
C GLU A 137 -10.02 19.95 26.69
N ASN A 138 -10.01 18.73 27.24
CA ASN A 138 -11.01 17.74 26.91
C ASN A 138 -12.31 17.96 27.70
N ARG A 139 -13.30 18.54 27.03
CA ARG A 139 -14.61 18.83 27.59
C ARG A 139 -15.67 17.77 27.31
N TYR A 140 -15.25 16.57 26.88
CA TYR A 140 -16.13 15.43 26.76
C TYR A 140 -16.50 14.86 28.14
N LYS A 141 -17.79 14.69 28.41
CA LYS A 141 -18.32 14.12 29.65
C LYS A 141 -18.77 12.68 29.39
N PRO A 142 -17.99 11.66 29.83
CA PRO A 142 -18.30 10.26 29.55
C PRO A 142 -19.65 9.79 30.07
N ALA A 143 -20.05 10.26 31.29
CA ALA A 143 -21.30 9.84 31.92
C ALA A 143 -22.57 10.23 31.14
N SER A 144 -22.56 11.38 30.48
CA SER A 144 -23.68 11.89 29.68
C SER A 144 -23.41 11.81 28.18
N ARG A 145 -22.24 11.29 27.78
CA ARG A 145 -21.73 11.25 26.40
C ARG A 145 -21.89 12.58 25.65
N THR A 146 -21.71 13.69 26.36
CA THR A 146 -21.91 15.03 25.85
C THR A 146 -20.58 15.75 25.72
N LEU A 147 -20.36 16.40 24.57
CA LEU A 147 -19.21 17.25 24.30
C LEU A 147 -19.62 18.72 24.44
N LEU A 148 -18.96 19.47 25.30
CA LEU A 148 -19.24 20.90 25.50
C LEU A 148 -18.33 21.72 24.57
N PHE A 149 -18.95 22.55 23.73
CA PHE A 149 -18.28 23.49 22.83
C PHE A 149 -18.23 24.89 23.45
N THR A 150 -17.13 25.57 23.27
CA THR A 150 -16.95 27.00 23.60
C THR A 150 -17.61 27.88 22.55
N PRO A 151 -17.82 29.18 22.82
CA PRO A 151 -18.36 30.11 21.82
C PRO A 151 -17.57 30.14 20.53
N GLY A 152 -16.22 30.07 20.60
CA GLY A 152 -15.35 30.02 19.44
C GLY A 152 -15.55 28.74 18.58
N GLU A 153 -15.70 27.59 19.23
CA GLU A 153 -15.97 26.31 18.52
C GLU A 153 -17.34 26.30 17.87
N VAL A 154 -18.36 26.88 18.52
CA VAL A 154 -19.71 27.04 17.95
C VAL A 154 -19.69 27.99 16.74
N ALA A 155 -18.98 29.12 16.84
CA ALA A 155 -18.80 30.06 15.76
C ALA A 155 -18.08 29.41 14.58
N ALA A 156 -17.00 28.68 14.82
CA ALA A 156 -16.23 27.94 13.81
C ALA A 156 -17.10 26.91 13.10
N TYR A 157 -17.89 26.12 13.83
CA TYR A 157 -18.79 25.12 13.22
C TYR A 157 -19.80 25.77 12.27
N ARG A 158 -20.38 26.92 12.66
CA ARG A 158 -21.33 27.65 11.81
C ARG A 158 -20.67 28.17 10.53
N THR A 159 -19.51 28.80 10.65
CA THR A 159 -18.75 29.33 9.51
C THR A 159 -18.33 28.21 8.57
N GLN A 160 -17.74 27.15 9.11
CA GLN A 160 -17.25 26.04 8.30
C GLN A 160 -18.36 25.19 7.67
N THR A 161 -19.58 25.16 8.24
CA THR A 161 -20.73 24.55 7.57
C THR A 161 -21.02 25.22 6.23
N VAL A 162 -20.88 26.54 6.13
CA VAL A 162 -21.03 27.27 4.87
C VAL A 162 -19.84 27.03 3.95
N GLU A 163 -18.62 27.10 4.49
CA GLU A 163 -17.39 26.95 3.69
C GLU A 163 -17.26 25.56 3.07
N TRP A 164 -17.52 24.49 3.82
CA TRP A 164 -17.52 23.13 3.29
C TRP A 164 -18.69 22.86 2.33
N SER A 165 -19.84 23.51 2.55
CA SER A 165 -20.92 23.48 1.55
C SER A 165 -20.47 24.12 0.24
N ASP A 166 -19.87 25.30 0.30
CA ASP A 166 -19.32 25.99 -0.88
C ASP A 166 -18.21 25.16 -1.56
N TYR A 167 -17.36 24.53 -0.78
CA TYR A 167 -16.26 23.69 -1.29
C TYR A 167 -16.77 22.54 -2.18
N PHE A 168 -17.84 21.86 -1.80
CA PHE A 168 -18.36 20.71 -2.56
C PHE A 168 -19.46 21.07 -3.56
N THR A 169 -19.99 22.30 -3.55
CA THR A 169 -21.07 22.70 -4.46
C THR A 169 -20.62 23.65 -5.57
N LYS A 170 -19.65 24.53 -5.29
CA LYS A 170 -19.18 25.50 -6.29
C LYS A 170 -18.17 24.85 -7.25
N LYS A 171 -18.20 25.28 -8.51
CA LYS A 171 -17.25 24.79 -9.54
C LYS A 171 -15.79 25.06 -9.21
N SER A 172 -15.50 26.15 -8.52
CA SER A 172 -14.16 26.54 -8.07
C SER A 172 -13.81 26.04 -6.67
N GLY A 173 -14.61 25.16 -6.09
CA GLY A 173 -14.42 24.66 -4.74
C GLY A 173 -13.39 23.52 -4.69
N ALA A 174 -13.88 22.29 -4.75
CA ALA A 174 -13.02 21.09 -4.67
C ALA A 174 -12.28 20.84 -5.99
N PRO A 175 -10.93 20.81 -5.99
CA PRO A 175 -10.14 20.56 -7.19
C PRO A 175 -10.41 19.16 -7.75
N GLY A 176 -10.52 19.02 -9.07
CA GLY A 176 -10.74 17.74 -9.73
C GLY A 176 -12.12 17.10 -9.51
N LEU A 177 -13.05 17.80 -8.86
CA LEU A 177 -14.43 17.37 -8.69
C LEU A 177 -15.42 18.25 -9.49
N PRO A 178 -16.52 17.68 -10.00
CA PRO A 178 -17.54 18.48 -10.69
C PRO A 178 -18.30 19.37 -9.71
N ALA A 179 -18.87 20.46 -10.21
CA ALA A 179 -19.77 21.31 -9.42
C ALA A 179 -20.94 20.49 -8.85
N SER A 180 -21.38 20.82 -7.63
CA SER A 180 -22.43 20.11 -6.91
C SER A 180 -22.14 18.61 -6.77
N TYR A 181 -20.89 18.28 -6.41
CA TYR A 181 -20.45 16.91 -6.19
C TYR A 181 -21.28 16.22 -5.10
N ILE A 182 -21.49 16.91 -3.98
CA ILE A 182 -22.46 16.53 -2.95
C ILE A 182 -23.64 17.49 -3.03
N LYS A 183 -24.84 16.96 -3.27
CA LYS A 183 -26.01 17.78 -3.59
C LYS A 183 -26.89 18.07 -2.39
N GLU A 184 -26.97 17.13 -1.45
CA GLU A 184 -27.91 17.19 -0.35
C GLU A 184 -27.36 18.06 0.81
N PRO A 185 -28.03 19.17 1.18
CA PRO A 185 -27.57 20.03 2.26
C PRO A 185 -27.45 19.31 3.61
N THR A 186 -28.27 18.29 3.85
CA THR A 186 -28.21 17.47 5.07
C THR A 186 -26.97 16.60 5.11
N GLU A 187 -26.47 16.10 3.95
CA GLU A 187 -25.22 15.37 3.85
C GLU A 187 -24.01 16.29 4.09
N LEU A 188 -24.02 17.50 3.53
CA LEU A 188 -22.97 18.51 3.75
C LEU A 188 -22.86 18.95 5.19
N LYS A 189 -24.00 19.13 5.88
CA LYS A 189 -24.01 19.45 7.30
C LYS A 189 -23.46 18.29 8.15
N ALA A 190 -23.88 17.07 7.85
CA ALA A 190 -23.38 15.87 8.51
C ALA A 190 -21.88 15.69 8.30
N LEU A 191 -21.39 15.88 7.06
CA LEU A 191 -19.95 15.83 6.74
C LEU A 191 -19.15 16.86 7.54
N THR A 192 -19.69 18.09 7.71
CA THR A 192 -19.06 19.11 8.58
C THR A 192 -19.01 18.68 10.03
N ALA A 193 -20.03 17.99 10.55
CA ALA A 193 -20.03 17.44 11.90
C ALA A 193 -18.95 16.35 12.08
N PHE A 194 -18.75 15.53 11.06
CA PHE A 194 -17.68 14.54 11.05
C PHE A 194 -16.29 15.18 11.05
N PHE A 195 -16.07 16.23 10.25
CA PHE A 195 -14.80 16.98 10.26
C PHE A 195 -14.58 17.70 11.59
N ALA A 196 -15.64 18.26 12.20
CA ALA A 196 -15.57 18.89 13.51
C ALA A 196 -15.17 17.91 14.62
N TRP A 197 -15.74 16.70 14.59
CA TRP A 197 -15.37 15.62 15.50
C TRP A 197 -13.92 15.18 15.29
N ALA A 198 -13.48 15.01 14.06
CA ALA A 198 -12.11 14.61 13.74
C ALA A 198 -11.09 15.68 14.19
N ALA A 199 -11.40 16.96 14.00
CA ALA A 199 -10.57 18.06 14.44
C ALA A 199 -10.53 18.17 15.98
N TRP A 200 -11.68 17.99 16.66
CA TRP A 200 -11.71 17.90 18.12
C TRP A 200 -10.80 16.76 18.64
N ALA A 201 -10.87 15.57 18.04
CA ALA A 201 -10.03 14.45 18.40
C ALA A 201 -8.54 14.73 18.18
N ALA A 202 -8.22 15.53 17.16
CA ALA A 202 -6.84 15.94 16.88
C ALA A 202 -6.31 17.02 17.82
N ALA A 203 -7.18 17.81 18.47
CA ALA A 203 -6.79 18.85 19.40
C ALA A 203 -6.85 18.44 20.88
N ALA A 204 -8.01 17.92 21.32
CA ALA A 204 -8.30 17.66 22.73
C ALA A 204 -7.41 16.55 23.31
N ASN A 205 -6.81 16.82 24.45
CA ASN A 205 -5.98 15.85 25.15
C ASN A 205 -6.80 14.64 25.60
N ARG A 206 -6.20 13.47 25.55
CA ARG A 206 -6.76 12.26 26.15
C ARG A 206 -6.92 12.43 27.65
N PRO A 207 -7.92 11.82 28.28
CA PRO A 207 -8.08 11.90 29.75
C PRO A 207 -6.80 11.50 30.49
N GLY A 208 -6.25 12.43 31.27
CA GLY A 208 -5.03 12.23 32.06
C GLY A 208 -3.73 12.18 31.26
N LYS A 209 -3.74 12.64 30.01
CA LYS A 209 -2.57 12.73 29.12
C LYS A 209 -2.37 14.19 28.68
N ASP A 210 -1.16 14.47 28.21
CA ASP A 210 -0.74 15.75 27.61
C ASP A 210 -0.70 15.74 26.09
N TYR A 211 -1.29 14.70 25.48
CA TYR A 211 -1.40 14.53 24.03
C TYR A 211 -2.84 14.19 23.60
N SER A 212 -3.18 14.58 22.38
CA SER A 212 -4.50 14.38 21.77
C SER A 212 -4.77 12.91 21.40
N TYR A 213 -5.98 12.62 20.92
CA TYR A 213 -6.31 11.28 20.42
C TYR A 213 -5.48 10.87 19.20
N THR A 214 -4.87 11.83 18.49
CA THR A 214 -3.97 11.62 17.35
C THR A 214 -2.50 11.92 17.69
N ASN A 215 -2.08 11.83 18.95
CA ASN A 215 -0.72 12.13 19.41
C ASN A 215 -0.23 13.54 19.02
N ASN A 216 -1.09 14.55 19.20
CA ASN A 216 -0.85 15.95 18.83
C ASN A 216 -0.60 16.18 17.33
N TRP A 217 -1.04 15.28 16.46
CA TRP A 217 -1.05 15.50 15.03
C TRP A 217 -2.38 16.14 14.60
N PRO A 218 -2.44 17.01 13.59
CA PRO A 218 -1.36 17.55 12.75
C PRO A 218 -0.54 18.65 13.43
N TYR A 219 0.65 18.94 12.90
CA TYR A 219 1.44 20.07 13.36
C TYR A 219 0.70 21.39 13.10
N ASP A 220 0.36 22.07 14.17
CA ASP A 220 -0.25 23.40 14.14
C ASP A 220 0.16 24.18 15.39
N PRO A 221 1.04 25.19 15.25
CA PRO A 221 1.53 25.99 16.38
C PRO A 221 0.43 26.76 17.12
N LEU A 222 -0.66 27.18 16.44
CA LEU A 222 -1.75 27.91 17.06
C LEU A 222 -2.59 27.02 17.99
N VAL A 223 -2.79 25.78 17.61
CA VAL A 223 -3.45 24.74 18.42
C VAL A 223 -2.54 24.25 19.56
N GLY A 224 -1.23 24.36 19.40
CA GLY A 224 -0.23 23.76 20.29
C GLY A 224 0.06 22.31 19.98
N ASN A 225 -0.30 21.83 18.80
CA ASN A 225 0.08 20.52 18.30
C ASN A 225 1.53 20.56 17.83
N GLN A 226 2.37 19.74 18.41
CA GLN A 226 3.77 19.56 18.05
C GLN A 226 4.24 18.15 18.38
N PRO A 227 5.28 17.64 17.71
CA PRO A 227 5.80 16.30 17.98
C PRO A 227 6.34 16.22 19.42
N SER A 228 6.12 15.08 20.05
CA SER A 228 6.64 14.82 21.40
C SER A 228 8.16 14.60 21.37
N VAL A 229 8.83 14.82 22.50
CA VAL A 229 10.26 14.51 22.66
C VAL A 229 10.52 13.02 22.38
N GLU A 230 9.58 12.15 22.76
CA GLU A 230 9.67 10.71 22.49
C GLU A 230 9.74 10.39 21.00
N ALA A 231 9.09 11.18 20.13
CA ALA A 231 9.19 10.97 18.66
C ALA A 231 10.62 11.11 18.17
N TYR A 232 11.39 12.06 18.66
CA TYR A 232 12.81 12.22 18.33
C TYR A 232 13.65 11.06 18.88
N VAL A 233 13.44 10.72 20.17
CA VAL A 233 14.19 9.64 20.82
C VAL A 233 13.95 8.31 20.12
N TRP A 234 12.70 7.95 19.85
CA TRP A 234 12.36 6.68 19.22
C TRP A 234 12.75 6.65 17.73
N SER A 235 12.82 7.78 17.06
CA SER A 235 13.41 7.83 15.70
C SER A 235 14.90 7.49 15.71
N ALA A 236 15.66 8.08 16.64
CA ALA A 236 17.08 7.75 16.80
C ALA A 236 17.28 6.28 17.22
N MET A 237 16.49 5.79 18.16
CA MET A 237 16.56 4.38 18.61
C MET A 237 16.18 3.41 17.49
N SER A 238 15.18 3.74 16.67
CA SER A 238 14.81 2.93 15.50
C SER A 238 15.97 2.81 14.50
N LEU A 239 16.66 3.91 14.20
CA LEU A 239 17.83 3.89 13.33
C LEU A 239 18.97 3.04 13.90
N ILE A 240 19.29 3.21 15.20
CA ILE A 240 20.34 2.43 15.86
C ILE A 240 19.99 0.94 15.87
N THR A 241 18.72 0.59 16.15
CA THR A 241 18.25 -0.79 16.19
C THR A 241 18.26 -1.41 14.80
N LEU A 242 17.87 -0.66 13.75
CA LEU A 242 17.96 -1.14 12.36
C LEU A 242 19.41 -1.45 11.97
N LEU A 243 20.34 -0.52 12.18
CA LEU A 243 21.74 -0.71 11.84
C LEU A 243 22.36 -1.87 12.63
N GLY A 244 22.04 -1.98 13.91
CA GLY A 244 22.46 -3.10 14.76
C GLY A 244 21.86 -4.43 14.31
N GLY A 245 20.58 -4.46 13.99
CA GLY A 245 19.85 -5.64 13.49
C GLY A 245 20.38 -6.13 12.14
N LEU A 246 20.56 -5.21 11.18
CA LEU A 246 21.18 -5.54 9.89
C LEU A 246 22.60 -6.06 10.06
N GLY A 247 23.41 -5.40 10.91
CA GLY A 247 24.77 -5.85 11.24
C GLY A 247 24.77 -7.25 11.83
N LEU A 248 23.86 -7.55 12.74
CA LEU A 248 23.71 -8.88 13.34
C LEU A 248 23.31 -9.94 12.30
N ILE A 249 22.32 -9.64 11.44
CA ILE A 249 21.89 -10.58 10.39
C ILE A 249 23.05 -10.87 9.44
N LEU A 250 23.73 -9.85 8.94
CA LEU A 250 24.88 -10.01 8.05
C LEU A 250 26.05 -10.75 8.71
N PHE A 251 26.29 -10.49 9.99
CA PHE A 251 27.28 -11.23 10.77
C PHE A 251 26.92 -12.71 10.88
N VAL A 252 25.69 -13.04 11.23
CA VAL A 252 25.22 -14.43 11.34
C VAL A 252 25.28 -15.13 9.97
N VAL A 253 24.77 -14.50 8.92
CA VAL A 253 24.82 -15.04 7.55
C VAL A 253 26.26 -15.30 7.12
N GLY A 254 27.16 -14.33 7.35
CA GLY A 254 28.56 -14.45 6.97
C GLY A 254 29.35 -15.43 7.84
N LYS A 255 29.18 -15.40 9.18
CA LYS A 255 29.92 -16.26 10.10
C LYS A 255 29.58 -17.74 9.93
N PHE A 256 28.32 -18.06 9.80
CA PHE A 256 27.83 -19.45 9.70
C PHE A 256 27.70 -19.93 8.25
N ASP A 257 28.18 -19.13 7.30
CA ASP A 257 28.07 -19.42 5.85
C ASP A 257 26.66 -19.89 5.45
N TYR A 258 25.68 -19.14 5.95
CA TYR A 258 24.27 -19.52 5.85
C TYR A 258 23.82 -19.73 4.39
N LEU A 259 24.36 -18.94 3.47
CA LEU A 259 24.10 -19.02 2.03
C LEU A 259 25.11 -19.87 1.26
N GLY A 260 26.18 -20.33 1.91
CA GLY A 260 27.23 -21.13 1.27
C GLY A 260 28.20 -20.29 0.42
N TRP A 261 28.38 -19.02 0.72
CA TRP A 261 29.22 -18.11 -0.07
C TRP A 261 30.73 -18.30 0.14
N LYS A 262 31.13 -18.91 1.26
CA LYS A 262 32.57 -19.10 1.60
C LYS A 262 33.21 -20.27 0.88
N GLY A 263 32.41 -21.16 0.30
CA GLY A 263 32.94 -22.20 -0.59
C GLY A 263 33.96 -23.15 0.00
N GLU A 264 33.92 -23.43 1.29
CA GLU A 264 34.80 -24.45 1.87
C GLU A 264 34.39 -25.85 1.38
N GLY A 265 35.04 -26.30 0.32
CA GLY A 265 35.08 -27.73 -0.02
C GLY A 265 34.42 -28.21 -1.27
N ASP A 266 33.60 -27.44 -1.94
CA ASP A 266 33.15 -27.78 -3.30
C ASP A 266 32.81 -26.50 -4.05
N THR A 267 33.33 -26.36 -5.24
CA THR A 267 33.18 -25.20 -6.09
C THR A 267 31.80 -24.52 -5.88
N ALA A 268 31.83 -23.42 -5.16
CA ALA A 268 30.65 -22.72 -4.64
C ALA A 268 29.63 -22.31 -5.70
N HIS A 269 29.91 -22.58 -6.91
CA HIS A 269 29.12 -22.31 -8.09
C HIS A 269 28.94 -23.56 -8.95
N THR A 270 28.86 -24.74 -8.33
CA THR A 270 28.35 -25.91 -9.06
C THR A 270 26.94 -25.59 -9.49
N THR A 271 26.83 -25.37 -10.74
CA THR A 271 25.58 -25.23 -11.46
C THR A 271 24.65 -26.36 -11.05
N HIS A 272 23.63 -26.00 -10.30
CA HIS A 272 22.60 -26.95 -9.95
C HIS A 272 21.89 -27.34 -11.24
N SER A 273 21.70 -28.63 -11.45
CA SER A 273 20.91 -29.12 -12.59
C SER A 273 19.50 -28.53 -12.44
N ALA A 274 19.12 -27.63 -13.36
CA ALA A 274 17.73 -27.22 -13.45
C ALA A 274 16.86 -28.47 -13.62
N PRO A 275 15.69 -28.52 -12.95
CA PRO A 275 14.74 -29.56 -13.22
C PRO A 275 14.47 -29.62 -14.73
N ALA A 276 14.45 -30.82 -15.33
CA ALA A 276 14.20 -30.96 -16.75
C ALA A 276 12.93 -30.18 -17.13
N PRO A 277 12.92 -29.43 -18.24
CA PRO A 277 11.74 -28.69 -18.66
C PRO A 277 10.61 -29.69 -18.88
N LEU A 278 9.56 -29.59 -18.06
CA LEU A 278 8.37 -30.42 -18.19
C LEU A 278 7.59 -29.97 -19.43
N LYS A 279 6.99 -30.92 -20.14
CA LYS A 279 5.98 -30.57 -21.14
C LYS A 279 4.87 -29.79 -20.45
N LEU A 280 4.55 -28.60 -20.98
CA LEU A 280 3.50 -27.76 -20.42
C LEU A 280 2.14 -28.49 -20.44
N THR A 281 1.44 -28.42 -19.33
CA THR A 281 0.13 -29.03 -19.18
C THR A 281 -0.98 -28.14 -19.77
N PRO A 282 -2.17 -28.68 -20.05
CA PRO A 282 -3.31 -27.90 -20.54
C PRO A 282 -3.74 -26.76 -19.59
N SER A 283 -3.58 -26.90 -18.27
CA SER A 283 -3.88 -25.83 -17.31
C SER A 283 -2.83 -24.71 -17.37
N GLN A 284 -1.55 -25.04 -17.55
CA GLN A 284 -0.50 -24.06 -17.75
C GLN A 284 -0.73 -23.22 -19.01
N TRP A 285 -1.14 -23.82 -20.11
CA TRP A 285 -1.52 -23.08 -21.30
C TRP A 285 -2.71 -22.13 -21.08
N ALA A 286 -3.67 -22.52 -20.25
CA ALA A 286 -4.83 -21.69 -19.91
C ALA A 286 -4.44 -20.42 -19.14
N THR A 287 -3.36 -20.43 -18.33
CA THR A 287 -2.89 -19.27 -17.59
C THR A 287 -2.47 -18.10 -18.48
N GLY A 288 -2.14 -18.35 -19.73
CA GLY A 288 -1.82 -17.29 -20.70
C GLY A 288 -2.91 -16.23 -20.84
N TRP A 289 -4.18 -16.55 -20.58
CA TRP A 289 -5.27 -15.58 -20.59
C TRP A 289 -5.25 -14.64 -19.37
N PHE A 290 -4.78 -15.13 -18.21
CA PHE A 290 -4.54 -14.25 -17.05
C PHE A 290 -3.51 -13.16 -17.43
N PHE A 291 -2.45 -13.52 -18.15
CA PHE A 291 -1.44 -12.55 -18.55
C PHE A 291 -1.95 -11.54 -19.61
N ALA A 292 -2.91 -11.92 -20.44
CA ALA A 292 -3.60 -10.95 -21.30
C ALA A 292 -4.43 -9.95 -20.49
N VAL A 293 -5.15 -10.43 -19.47
CA VAL A 293 -5.88 -9.55 -18.53
C VAL A 293 -4.90 -8.62 -17.80
N VAL A 294 -3.79 -9.15 -17.29
CA VAL A 294 -2.72 -8.34 -16.65
C VAL A 294 -2.27 -7.20 -17.54
N ALA A 295 -1.98 -7.47 -18.81
CA ALA A 295 -1.51 -6.45 -19.76
C ALA A 295 -2.54 -5.32 -19.97
N LEU A 296 -3.83 -5.67 -20.07
CA LEU A 296 -4.90 -4.70 -20.24
C LEU A 296 -5.11 -3.85 -18.98
N LEU A 297 -5.14 -4.48 -17.81
CA LEU A 297 -5.33 -3.78 -16.54
C LEU A 297 -4.13 -2.89 -16.20
N PHE A 298 -2.90 -3.36 -16.43
CA PHE A 298 -1.67 -2.59 -16.23
C PHE A 298 -1.65 -1.34 -17.13
N LEU A 299 -2.02 -1.48 -18.40
CA LEU A 299 -2.06 -0.35 -19.31
C LEU A 299 -3.16 0.66 -18.89
N ALA A 300 -4.36 0.18 -18.54
CA ALA A 300 -5.44 1.03 -18.06
C ALA A 300 -5.05 1.78 -16.77
N GLN A 301 -4.44 1.08 -15.81
CA GLN A 301 -3.94 1.66 -14.57
C GLN A 301 -2.90 2.75 -14.83
N SER A 302 -1.97 2.52 -15.79
CA SER A 302 -0.94 3.50 -16.13
C SER A 302 -1.53 4.78 -16.74
N PHE A 303 -2.54 4.67 -17.60
CA PHE A 303 -3.25 5.84 -18.14
C PHE A 303 -4.02 6.62 -17.06
N LEU A 304 -4.67 5.91 -16.13
CA LEU A 304 -5.35 6.54 -15.00
C LEU A 304 -4.35 7.25 -14.08
N GLY A 305 -3.16 6.68 -13.87
CA GLY A 305 -2.07 7.33 -13.15
C GLY A 305 -1.65 8.65 -13.78
N GLY A 306 -1.51 8.67 -15.12
CA GLY A 306 -1.26 9.89 -15.87
C GLY A 306 -2.38 10.93 -15.73
N ALA A 307 -3.65 10.51 -15.73
CA ALA A 307 -4.78 11.39 -15.50
C ALA A 307 -4.79 12.00 -14.09
N ILE A 308 -4.50 11.20 -13.07
CA ILE A 308 -4.39 11.65 -11.67
C ILE A 308 -3.25 12.67 -11.52
N ALA A 309 -2.09 12.39 -12.10
CA ALA A 309 -0.96 13.32 -12.10
C ALA A 309 -1.32 14.64 -12.80
N HIS A 310 -2.07 14.58 -13.90
CA HIS A 310 -2.52 15.79 -14.60
C HIS A 310 -3.47 16.66 -13.75
N TYR A 311 -4.38 16.06 -12.98
CA TYR A 311 -5.25 16.82 -12.06
C TYR A 311 -4.45 17.63 -11.02
N ARG A 312 -3.24 17.21 -10.65
CA ARG A 312 -2.40 17.95 -9.71
C ARG A 312 -1.78 19.21 -10.32
N VAL A 313 -1.62 19.25 -11.63
CA VAL A 313 -1.10 20.44 -12.34
C VAL A 313 -2.20 21.29 -12.95
N GLU A 314 -3.35 20.71 -13.27
CA GLU A 314 -4.49 21.40 -13.89
C GLU A 314 -5.82 20.89 -13.30
N PRO A 315 -6.11 21.23 -12.02
CA PRO A 315 -7.28 20.67 -11.32
C PRO A 315 -8.64 21.07 -11.89
N GLY A 316 -8.68 22.12 -12.71
CA GLY A 316 -9.90 22.60 -13.36
C GLY A 316 -10.19 21.99 -14.74
N GLY A 317 -9.28 21.18 -15.28
CA GLY A 317 -9.45 20.64 -16.62
C GLY A 317 -8.36 19.67 -17.03
N PHE A 318 -8.41 19.27 -18.29
CA PHE A 318 -7.39 18.45 -18.95
C PHE A 318 -7.10 19.06 -20.31
N TYR A 319 -6.05 19.89 -20.38
CA TYR A 319 -5.77 20.71 -21.57
C TYR A 319 -7.01 21.47 -22.07
N GLY A 320 -7.76 22.10 -21.14
CA GLY A 320 -8.98 22.85 -21.43
C GLY A 320 -10.27 22.04 -21.51
N PHE A 321 -10.22 20.72 -21.35
CA PHE A 321 -11.43 19.88 -21.30
C PHE A 321 -11.82 19.57 -19.85
N ASP A 322 -13.08 19.78 -19.48
CA ASP A 322 -13.62 19.43 -18.16
C ASP A 322 -13.90 17.93 -18.07
N ILE A 323 -12.83 17.13 -17.82
CA ILE A 323 -12.97 15.69 -17.69
C ILE A 323 -13.52 15.27 -16.32
N ALA A 324 -13.47 16.13 -15.29
CA ALA A 324 -14.01 15.83 -13.97
C ALA A 324 -15.51 15.49 -14.00
N ARG A 325 -16.22 15.99 -14.98
CA ARG A 325 -17.63 15.66 -15.21
C ARG A 325 -17.89 14.17 -15.49
N PHE A 326 -16.95 13.48 -16.13
CA PHE A 326 -17.06 12.06 -16.52
C PHE A 326 -16.17 11.16 -15.70
N LEU A 327 -15.02 11.67 -15.32
CA LEU A 327 -13.99 10.96 -14.57
C LEU A 327 -13.50 11.86 -13.42
N PRO A 328 -14.31 12.08 -12.36
CA PRO A 328 -13.85 12.85 -11.20
C PRO A 328 -12.56 12.24 -10.62
N TYR A 329 -11.74 13.09 -10.01
CA TYR A 329 -10.46 12.67 -9.43
C TYR A 329 -10.60 11.48 -8.48
N THR A 330 -11.65 11.47 -7.65
CA THR A 330 -11.96 10.36 -6.73
C THR A 330 -12.09 9.04 -7.49
N LEU A 331 -12.86 9.02 -8.58
CA LEU A 331 -13.05 7.80 -9.39
C LEU A 331 -11.77 7.39 -10.11
N ALA A 332 -11.04 8.34 -10.69
CA ALA A 332 -9.77 8.06 -11.37
C ALA A 332 -8.78 7.42 -10.40
N ARG A 333 -8.69 7.95 -9.17
CA ARG A 333 -7.77 7.45 -8.16
C ARG A 333 -8.20 6.10 -7.58
N THR A 334 -9.48 5.92 -7.28
CA THR A 334 -10.03 4.61 -6.89
C THR A 334 -9.68 3.54 -7.92
N TRP A 335 -9.98 3.79 -9.19
CA TRP A 335 -9.66 2.84 -10.25
C TRP A 335 -8.16 2.63 -10.43
N HIS A 336 -7.34 3.67 -10.28
CA HIS A 336 -5.89 3.53 -10.35
C HIS A 336 -5.35 2.57 -9.29
N LEU A 337 -5.79 2.72 -8.03
CA LEU A 337 -5.38 1.85 -6.92
C LEU A 337 -5.90 0.42 -7.06
N GLN A 338 -7.20 0.28 -7.37
CA GLN A 338 -7.81 -1.04 -7.52
C GLN A 338 -7.21 -1.82 -8.70
N LEU A 339 -6.97 -1.16 -9.82
CA LEU A 339 -6.32 -1.79 -10.97
C LEU A 339 -4.88 -2.20 -10.65
N ALA A 340 -4.13 -1.43 -9.86
CA ALA A 340 -2.78 -1.80 -9.43
C ALA A 340 -2.79 -3.13 -8.68
N ILE A 341 -3.68 -3.27 -7.69
CA ILE A 341 -3.84 -4.52 -6.94
C ILE A 341 -4.31 -5.66 -7.86
N PHE A 342 -5.31 -5.40 -8.71
CA PHE A 342 -5.88 -6.43 -9.58
C PHE A 342 -4.87 -7.00 -10.57
N TRP A 343 -4.09 -6.17 -11.27
CA TRP A 343 -3.17 -6.73 -12.26
C TRP A 343 -1.97 -7.42 -11.60
N ILE A 344 -1.44 -6.89 -10.48
CA ILE A 344 -0.36 -7.54 -9.74
C ILE A 344 -0.83 -8.89 -9.20
N ALA A 345 -1.95 -8.92 -8.48
CA ALA A 345 -2.51 -10.16 -7.94
C ALA A 345 -2.88 -11.16 -9.05
N THR A 346 -3.44 -10.70 -10.18
CA THR A 346 -3.76 -11.56 -11.33
C THR A 346 -2.52 -12.20 -11.93
N ALA A 347 -1.41 -11.47 -12.03
CA ALA A 347 -0.14 -12.02 -12.51
C ALA A 347 0.38 -13.13 -11.57
N TRP A 348 0.28 -12.93 -10.26
CA TRP A 348 0.73 -13.88 -9.27
C TRP A 348 -0.18 -15.11 -9.15
N VAL A 349 -1.49 -14.90 -9.23
CA VAL A 349 -2.48 -15.99 -9.32
C VAL A 349 -2.21 -16.84 -10.55
N GLY A 350 -2.04 -16.22 -11.72
CA GLY A 350 -1.70 -16.91 -12.96
C GLY A 350 -0.35 -17.62 -12.90
N GLY A 351 0.68 -16.95 -12.33
CA GLY A 351 2.01 -17.51 -12.12
C GLY A 351 2.03 -18.68 -11.15
N GLY A 352 1.31 -18.56 -10.03
CA GLY A 352 1.13 -19.65 -9.07
C GLY A 352 0.49 -20.88 -9.72
N LEU A 353 -0.59 -20.68 -10.49
CA LEU A 353 -1.26 -21.77 -11.23
C LEU A 353 -0.36 -22.38 -12.32
N PHE A 354 0.53 -21.59 -12.91
CA PHE A 354 1.51 -22.07 -13.87
C PHE A 354 2.62 -22.90 -13.20
N LEU A 355 3.15 -22.43 -12.08
CA LEU A 355 4.27 -23.07 -11.37
C LEU A 355 3.81 -24.30 -10.56
N ALA A 356 2.59 -24.33 -10.05
CA ALA A 356 2.12 -25.39 -9.18
C ALA A 356 2.16 -26.80 -9.80
N PRO A 357 1.70 -27.04 -11.06
CA PRO A 357 1.87 -28.34 -11.71
C PRO A 357 3.34 -28.68 -11.98
N TRP A 358 4.19 -27.68 -12.23
CA TRP A 358 5.62 -27.88 -12.46
C TRP A 358 6.31 -28.36 -11.18
N VAL A 359 6.11 -27.66 -10.05
CA VAL A 359 6.64 -28.04 -8.74
C VAL A 359 6.01 -29.37 -8.28
N GLY A 360 4.71 -29.53 -8.47
CA GLY A 360 3.93 -30.71 -8.09
C GLY A 360 4.27 -31.97 -8.90
N GLY A 361 4.77 -31.78 -10.14
CA GLY A 361 5.17 -32.85 -11.05
C GLY A 361 4.01 -33.47 -11.86
N SER A 362 2.79 -33.02 -11.68
CA SER A 362 1.61 -33.51 -12.41
C SER A 362 0.45 -32.51 -12.41
N GLU A 363 -0.43 -32.61 -13.41
CA GLU A 363 -1.68 -31.85 -13.46
C GLU A 363 -2.86 -32.70 -12.93
N PRO A 364 -3.63 -32.22 -11.91
CA PRO A 364 -4.83 -32.89 -11.47
C PRO A 364 -5.94 -32.87 -12.54
N HIS A 365 -6.75 -33.93 -12.56
CA HIS A 365 -7.91 -34.00 -13.46
C HIS A 365 -8.84 -32.78 -13.27
N GLY A 366 -9.27 -32.14 -14.37
CA GLY A 366 -10.15 -30.97 -14.34
C GLY A 366 -9.47 -29.66 -13.95
N GLN A 367 -8.13 -29.62 -13.79
CA GLN A 367 -7.41 -28.40 -13.41
C GLN A 367 -7.60 -27.26 -14.45
N LYS A 368 -7.55 -27.58 -15.74
CA LYS A 368 -7.80 -26.61 -16.83
C LYS A 368 -9.18 -25.94 -16.70
N ALA A 369 -10.24 -26.72 -16.42
CA ALA A 369 -11.58 -26.17 -16.23
C ALA A 369 -11.64 -25.24 -15.01
N GLY A 370 -10.98 -25.62 -13.90
CA GLY A 370 -10.86 -24.78 -12.70
C GLY A 370 -10.14 -23.45 -13.00
N VAL A 371 -9.07 -23.46 -13.78
CA VAL A 371 -8.35 -22.25 -14.21
C VAL A 371 -9.26 -21.32 -15.01
N TYR A 372 -10.04 -21.84 -15.97
CA TYR A 372 -11.00 -21.01 -16.72
C TYR A 372 -12.17 -20.49 -15.85
N ALA A 373 -12.66 -21.30 -14.91
CA ALA A 373 -13.68 -20.86 -13.98
C ALA A 373 -13.18 -19.69 -13.10
N LEU A 374 -11.94 -19.79 -12.61
CA LEU A 374 -11.32 -18.72 -11.86
C LEU A 374 -11.11 -17.45 -12.71
N LEU A 375 -10.70 -17.60 -13.98
CA LEU A 375 -10.59 -16.48 -14.91
C LEU A 375 -11.94 -15.77 -15.11
N GLY A 376 -13.02 -16.54 -15.26
CA GLY A 376 -14.39 -16.01 -15.35
C GLY A 376 -14.80 -15.25 -14.08
N ALA A 377 -14.52 -15.82 -12.90
CA ALA A 377 -14.79 -15.18 -11.61
C ALA A 377 -13.98 -13.87 -11.46
N LEU A 378 -12.72 -13.87 -11.86
CA LEU A 378 -11.86 -12.67 -11.88
C LEU A 378 -12.45 -11.58 -12.78
N ALA A 379 -12.88 -11.92 -13.99
CA ALA A 379 -13.49 -10.97 -14.91
C ALA A 379 -14.79 -10.35 -14.32
N VAL A 380 -15.59 -11.13 -13.63
CA VAL A 380 -16.81 -10.66 -12.95
C VAL A 380 -16.46 -9.72 -11.79
N VAL A 381 -15.50 -10.09 -10.93
CA VAL A 381 -15.08 -9.24 -9.80
C VAL A 381 -14.53 -7.91 -10.31
N VAL A 382 -13.59 -7.94 -11.25
CA VAL A 382 -12.94 -6.72 -11.77
C VAL A 382 -13.95 -5.80 -12.45
N SER A 383 -14.71 -6.32 -13.42
CA SER A 383 -15.66 -5.46 -14.15
C SER A 383 -16.81 -5.00 -13.28
N GLY A 384 -17.33 -5.87 -12.42
CA GLY A 384 -18.45 -5.58 -11.54
C GLY A 384 -18.08 -4.56 -10.46
N SER A 385 -16.90 -4.70 -9.83
CA SER A 385 -16.48 -3.76 -8.80
C SER A 385 -16.18 -2.36 -9.36
N LEU A 386 -15.43 -2.25 -10.46
CA LEU A 386 -15.12 -0.97 -11.10
C LEU A 386 -16.41 -0.26 -11.56
N PHE A 387 -17.38 -1.00 -12.10
CA PHE A 387 -18.68 -0.43 -12.45
C PHE A 387 -19.49 -0.05 -11.21
N GLY A 388 -19.44 -0.86 -10.15
CA GLY A 388 -20.06 -0.56 -8.86
C GLY A 388 -19.50 0.72 -8.24
N GLU A 389 -18.19 0.91 -8.23
CA GLU A 389 -17.52 2.13 -7.76
C GLU A 389 -17.98 3.36 -8.54
N TYR A 390 -18.05 3.26 -9.88
CA TYR A 390 -18.61 4.33 -10.71
C TYR A 390 -20.04 4.69 -10.31
N LEU A 391 -20.91 3.70 -10.09
CA LEU A 391 -22.28 3.94 -9.67
C LEU A 391 -22.35 4.52 -8.25
N GLY A 392 -21.52 4.05 -7.33
CA GLY A 392 -21.49 4.52 -5.93
C GLY A 392 -21.06 5.97 -5.81
N ILE A 393 -19.91 6.31 -6.40
CA ILE A 393 -19.35 7.68 -6.39
C ILE A 393 -20.31 8.68 -7.06
N ASN A 394 -21.05 8.27 -8.07
CA ASN A 394 -22.05 9.12 -8.74
C ASN A 394 -23.43 9.11 -8.07
N ASP A 395 -23.53 8.60 -6.85
CA ASP A 395 -24.79 8.54 -6.05
C ASP A 395 -25.97 7.84 -6.76
N LYS A 396 -25.67 6.76 -7.52
CA LYS A 396 -26.71 6.02 -8.28
C LYS A 396 -27.19 4.75 -7.57
N LEU A 397 -26.62 4.39 -6.43
CA LEU A 397 -26.94 3.17 -5.69
C LEU A 397 -27.80 3.39 -4.45
N GLY A 398 -28.04 4.64 -4.03
CA GLY A 398 -28.79 4.94 -2.81
C GLY A 398 -28.26 4.16 -1.61
N SER A 399 -29.13 3.46 -0.88
CA SER A 399 -28.75 2.66 0.30
C SER A 399 -27.87 1.44 0.01
N LEU A 400 -27.70 1.06 -1.25
CA LEU A 400 -26.88 -0.08 -1.66
C LEU A 400 -25.41 0.28 -1.89
N TRP A 401 -25.01 1.55 -1.68
CA TRP A 401 -23.66 2.04 -1.93
C TRP A 401 -22.57 1.19 -1.24
N PHE A 402 -22.77 0.83 0.01
CA PHE A 402 -21.83 0.03 0.78
C PHE A 402 -21.63 -1.41 0.23
N TRP A 403 -22.71 -1.98 -0.34
CA TRP A 403 -22.70 -3.35 -0.82
C TRP A 403 -22.14 -3.49 -2.23
N PHE A 404 -22.56 -2.63 -3.15
CA PHE A 404 -22.24 -2.78 -4.57
C PHE A 404 -21.41 -1.63 -5.13
N GLY A 405 -21.25 -0.55 -4.37
CA GLY A 405 -20.59 0.66 -4.80
C GLY A 405 -19.16 0.78 -4.28
N HIS A 406 -18.85 1.95 -3.76
CA HIS A 406 -17.54 2.36 -3.28
C HIS A 406 -17.56 2.48 -1.76
N GLN A 407 -16.78 1.66 -1.04
CA GLN A 407 -16.68 1.78 0.42
C GLN A 407 -15.83 2.97 0.89
N GLY A 408 -15.09 3.60 -0.01
CA GLY A 408 -14.41 4.87 0.19
C GLY A 408 -13.24 4.87 1.14
N SER A 409 -12.82 3.72 1.62
CA SER A 409 -11.61 3.55 2.41
C SER A 409 -10.49 3.13 1.47
N GLU A 410 -9.46 3.94 1.34
CA GLU A 410 -8.33 3.73 0.43
C GLU A 410 -7.77 2.30 0.54
N TYR A 411 -7.59 1.61 -0.58
CA TYR A 411 -7.28 0.17 -0.74
C TYR A 411 -8.41 -0.81 -0.38
N LEU A 412 -9.49 -0.36 0.26
CA LEU A 412 -10.67 -1.15 0.60
C LEU A 412 -11.92 -0.62 -0.13
N ASP A 413 -11.73 -0.08 -1.32
CA ASP A 413 -12.76 0.63 -2.07
C ASP A 413 -13.90 -0.24 -2.55
N LEU A 414 -13.64 -1.53 -2.77
CA LEU A 414 -14.64 -2.47 -3.28
C LEU A 414 -15.88 -2.53 -2.38
N GLY A 415 -17.07 -2.46 -2.96
CA GLY A 415 -18.31 -2.75 -2.26
C GLY A 415 -18.27 -4.14 -1.61
N ARG A 416 -18.93 -4.31 -0.47
CA ARG A 416 -18.90 -5.52 0.36
C ARG A 416 -19.20 -6.81 -0.41
N PHE A 417 -20.11 -6.76 -1.36
CA PHE A 417 -20.43 -7.92 -2.23
C PHE A 417 -19.21 -8.37 -3.04
N TRP A 418 -18.49 -7.40 -3.61
CA TRP A 418 -17.29 -7.68 -4.42
C TRP A 418 -16.13 -8.19 -3.57
N GLN A 419 -15.98 -7.68 -2.34
CA GLN A 419 -14.99 -8.19 -1.38
C GLN A 419 -15.27 -9.66 -1.01
N LEU A 420 -16.53 -10.01 -0.76
CA LEU A 420 -16.93 -11.40 -0.47
C LEU A 420 -16.66 -12.30 -1.67
N LEU A 421 -17.00 -11.87 -2.87
CA LEU A 421 -16.77 -12.65 -4.08
C LEU A 421 -15.27 -12.82 -4.37
N LEU A 422 -14.46 -11.78 -4.11
CA LEU A 422 -13.00 -11.86 -4.18
C LEU A 422 -12.45 -12.88 -3.17
N ALA A 423 -12.89 -12.84 -1.92
CA ALA A 423 -12.49 -13.81 -0.89
C ALA A 423 -12.79 -15.25 -1.32
N VAL A 424 -13.99 -15.51 -1.86
CA VAL A 424 -14.38 -16.83 -2.40
C VAL A 424 -13.46 -17.22 -3.57
N GLY A 425 -13.15 -16.29 -4.47
CA GLY A 425 -12.23 -16.51 -5.58
C GLY A 425 -10.82 -16.88 -5.13
N LEU A 426 -10.29 -16.20 -4.10
CA LEU A 426 -8.98 -16.51 -3.51
C LEU A 426 -8.95 -17.89 -2.84
N VAL A 427 -10.01 -18.29 -2.14
CA VAL A 427 -10.14 -19.64 -1.58
C VAL A 427 -10.20 -20.68 -2.69
N PHE A 428 -10.93 -20.42 -3.77
CA PHE A 428 -10.98 -21.31 -4.92
C PHE A 428 -9.62 -21.43 -5.62
N TRP A 429 -8.88 -20.33 -5.77
CA TRP A 429 -7.49 -20.36 -6.25
C TRP A 429 -6.61 -21.23 -5.35
N LEU A 430 -6.67 -21.04 -4.03
CA LEU A 430 -5.93 -21.87 -3.07
C LEU A 430 -6.25 -23.36 -3.22
N PHE A 431 -7.51 -23.70 -3.43
CA PHE A 431 -7.91 -25.09 -3.69
C PHE A 431 -7.24 -25.67 -4.95
N LEU A 432 -7.16 -24.90 -6.04
CA LEU A 432 -6.46 -25.30 -7.26
C LEU A 432 -4.96 -25.48 -7.02
N MET A 433 -4.34 -24.58 -6.25
CA MET A 433 -2.93 -24.68 -5.85
C MET A 433 -2.66 -25.93 -5.01
N PHE A 434 -3.49 -26.18 -3.98
CA PHE A 434 -3.37 -27.34 -3.11
C PHE A 434 -3.44 -28.65 -3.91
N ARG A 435 -4.39 -28.77 -4.82
CA ARG A 435 -4.54 -29.98 -5.66
C ARG A 435 -3.29 -30.26 -6.49
N ALA A 436 -2.70 -29.22 -7.07
CA ALA A 436 -1.51 -29.32 -7.91
C ALA A 436 -0.24 -29.66 -7.11
N LEU A 437 -0.09 -29.10 -5.90
CA LEU A 437 1.09 -29.28 -5.04
C LEU A 437 1.06 -30.56 -4.19
N LYS A 438 -0.15 -31.09 -3.90
CA LYS A 438 -0.34 -32.27 -3.03
C LYS A 438 0.54 -33.49 -3.36
N PRO A 439 0.79 -33.86 -4.64
CA PRO A 439 1.67 -34.98 -4.98
C PRO A 439 3.11 -34.78 -4.51
N ALA A 440 3.67 -33.56 -4.70
CA ALA A 440 5.04 -33.25 -4.31
C ALA A 440 5.24 -33.23 -2.79
N MET A 441 4.21 -32.90 -2.03
CA MET A 441 4.25 -32.94 -0.56
C MET A 441 4.45 -34.35 0.01
N LYS A 442 4.21 -35.39 -0.79
CA LYS A 442 4.48 -36.80 -0.43
C LYS A 442 5.88 -37.26 -0.81
N SER A 443 6.62 -36.48 -1.60
CA SER A 443 7.95 -36.81 -2.10
C SER A 443 9.03 -36.17 -1.23
N PRO A 444 9.92 -36.94 -0.55
CA PRO A 444 10.87 -36.40 0.43
C PRO A 444 11.72 -35.22 -0.09
N GLY A 445 12.22 -35.27 -1.34
CA GLY A 445 13.05 -34.22 -1.93
C GLY A 445 12.30 -32.94 -2.38
N LYS A 446 10.96 -32.98 -2.49
CA LYS A 446 10.15 -31.84 -2.94
C LYS A 446 9.22 -31.29 -1.87
N ARG A 447 9.05 -32.02 -0.79
CA ARG A 447 8.05 -31.76 0.27
C ARG A 447 8.20 -30.37 0.86
N GLU A 448 9.40 -29.95 1.20
CA GLU A 448 9.64 -28.76 1.97
C GLU A 448 9.33 -27.50 1.15
N LEU A 449 9.89 -27.38 -0.06
CA LEU A 449 9.62 -26.26 -0.96
C LEU A 449 8.13 -26.18 -1.35
N SER A 450 7.49 -27.33 -1.62
CA SER A 450 6.07 -27.37 -1.95
C SER A 450 5.17 -26.98 -0.78
N ALA A 451 5.55 -27.34 0.46
CA ALA A 451 4.84 -26.94 1.66
C ALA A 451 4.97 -25.44 1.94
N LEU A 452 6.15 -24.87 1.73
CA LEU A 452 6.36 -23.42 1.87
C LEU A 452 5.59 -22.64 0.81
N PHE A 453 5.55 -23.12 -0.44
CA PHE A 453 4.75 -22.52 -1.48
C PHE A 453 3.26 -22.55 -1.15
N LEU A 454 2.76 -23.67 -0.63
CA LEU A 454 1.37 -23.76 -0.19
C LEU A 454 1.09 -22.90 1.03
N TYR A 455 2.02 -22.82 2.00
CA TYR A 455 1.89 -21.96 3.17
C TYR A 455 1.74 -20.47 2.76
N ALA A 456 2.61 -19.99 1.88
CA ALA A 456 2.52 -18.63 1.36
C ALA A 456 1.20 -18.42 0.59
N ALA A 457 0.74 -19.42 -0.18
CA ALA A 457 -0.55 -19.36 -0.87
C ALA A 457 -1.74 -19.33 0.08
N VAL A 458 -1.71 -20.03 1.23
CA VAL A 458 -2.77 -20.00 2.27
C VAL A 458 -2.88 -18.61 2.88
N ALA A 459 -1.77 -17.93 3.08
CA ALA A 459 -1.75 -16.60 3.68
C ALA A 459 -2.59 -15.59 2.89
N ILE A 460 -2.59 -15.67 1.56
CA ILE A 460 -3.30 -14.71 0.69
C ILE A 460 -4.82 -14.63 1.00
N PRO A 461 -5.62 -15.71 0.95
CA PRO A 461 -7.04 -15.62 1.30
C PRO A 461 -7.29 -15.37 2.79
N VAL A 462 -6.46 -15.90 3.69
CA VAL A 462 -6.66 -15.77 5.15
C VAL A 462 -6.49 -14.31 5.59
N PHE A 463 -5.44 -13.65 5.14
CA PHE A 463 -5.16 -12.26 5.55
C PHE A 463 -5.91 -11.20 4.74
N TYR A 464 -6.71 -11.60 3.76
CA TYR A 464 -7.72 -10.74 3.16
C TYR A 464 -8.98 -10.59 4.03
N LEU A 465 -9.29 -11.58 4.90
CA LEU A 465 -10.51 -11.57 5.73
C LEU A 465 -10.69 -10.32 6.61
N PRO A 466 -9.66 -9.68 7.16
CA PRO A 466 -9.79 -8.44 7.91
C PRO A 466 -10.52 -7.31 7.17
N ALA A 467 -10.50 -7.29 5.83
CA ALA A 467 -11.29 -6.36 5.03
C ALA A 467 -12.80 -6.46 5.29
N LEU A 468 -13.27 -7.56 5.90
CA LEU A 468 -14.67 -7.83 6.20
C LEU A 468 -15.06 -7.49 7.66
N PHE A 469 -14.12 -7.04 8.50
CA PHE A 469 -14.32 -6.91 9.96
C PHE A 469 -14.91 -5.58 10.42
N TYR A 470 -15.27 -4.69 9.51
CA TYR A 470 -15.89 -3.42 9.81
C TYR A 470 -17.19 -3.22 9.02
N GLY A 471 -18.02 -2.28 9.47
CA GLY A 471 -19.24 -1.86 8.80
C GLY A 471 -19.34 -0.32 8.77
N PRO A 472 -20.38 0.24 8.15
CA PRO A 472 -20.54 1.69 7.99
C PRO A 472 -20.49 2.47 9.31
N GLN A 473 -21.07 1.91 10.38
CA GLN A 473 -21.14 2.54 11.71
C GLN A 473 -19.91 2.27 12.59
N THR A 474 -18.89 1.59 12.08
CA THR A 474 -17.64 1.39 12.82
C THR A 474 -16.89 2.73 12.92
N ASN A 475 -16.36 3.05 14.10
CA ASN A 475 -15.58 4.26 14.31
C ASN A 475 -14.41 4.36 13.30
N PHE A 476 -14.16 5.52 12.73
CA PHE A 476 -13.12 5.74 11.71
C PHE A 476 -11.74 5.22 12.14
N ALA A 477 -11.31 5.44 13.39
CA ALA A 477 -10.03 4.93 13.89
C ALA A 477 -9.94 3.39 13.84
N VAL A 478 -11.05 2.69 14.05
CA VAL A 478 -11.13 1.22 13.95
C VAL A 478 -11.15 0.76 12.50
N ILE A 479 -11.88 1.47 11.62
CA ILE A 479 -11.83 1.18 10.17
C ILE A 479 -10.40 1.33 9.67
N ASP A 480 -9.72 2.40 10.07
CA ASP A 480 -8.34 2.67 9.68
C ASP A 480 -7.36 1.59 10.20
N ASN A 481 -7.58 1.05 11.39
CA ASN A 481 -6.84 -0.10 11.89
C ASN A 481 -7.00 -1.32 10.95
N TRP A 482 -8.22 -1.68 10.56
CA TRP A 482 -8.45 -2.80 9.64
C TRP A 482 -7.96 -2.52 8.22
N ARG A 483 -8.01 -1.25 7.79
CA ARG A 483 -7.42 -0.82 6.52
C ARG A 483 -5.92 -1.14 6.48
N PHE A 484 -5.17 -0.85 7.54
CA PHE A 484 -3.74 -1.18 7.60
C PHE A 484 -3.43 -2.66 7.78
N TRP A 485 -4.36 -3.46 8.30
CA TRP A 485 -4.24 -4.91 8.18
C TRP A 485 -4.23 -5.37 6.71
N ILE A 486 -4.90 -4.64 5.82
CA ILE A 486 -4.87 -4.93 4.39
C ILE A 486 -3.65 -4.30 3.72
N ILE A 487 -3.37 -3.02 3.97
CA ILE A 487 -2.29 -2.32 3.29
C ILE A 487 -0.93 -2.89 3.71
N HIS A 488 -0.64 -2.94 4.99
CA HIS A 488 0.67 -3.38 5.47
C HIS A 488 0.76 -4.90 5.59
N LEU A 489 -0.19 -5.55 6.25
CA LEU A 489 -0.07 -6.97 6.53
C LEU A 489 -0.38 -7.86 5.30
N TRP A 490 -1.40 -7.54 4.53
CA TRP A 490 -1.77 -8.33 3.37
C TRP A 490 -0.99 -7.94 2.10
N VAL A 491 -0.98 -6.63 1.74
CA VAL A 491 -0.31 -6.15 0.51
C VAL A 491 1.21 -6.13 0.66
N GLU A 492 1.73 -5.50 1.72
CA GLU A 492 3.18 -5.43 1.88
C GLU A 492 3.73 -6.78 2.38
N GLY A 493 3.19 -7.32 3.45
CA GLY A 493 3.77 -8.44 4.15
C GLY A 493 3.51 -9.80 3.51
N PHE A 494 2.26 -10.27 3.45
CA PHE A 494 1.99 -11.61 2.89
C PHE A 494 2.20 -11.68 1.39
N PHE A 495 2.06 -10.55 0.70
CA PHE A 495 2.48 -10.47 -0.69
C PHE A 495 4.01 -10.57 -0.81
N GLU A 496 4.79 -9.98 0.10
CA GLU A 496 6.25 -10.09 0.10
C GLU A 496 6.70 -11.53 0.37
N LEU A 497 6.13 -12.21 1.35
CA LEU A 497 6.39 -13.64 1.60
C LEU A 497 6.08 -14.48 0.35
N PHE A 498 4.92 -14.24 -0.29
CA PHE A 498 4.57 -14.95 -1.52
C PHE A 498 5.48 -14.58 -2.69
N ALA A 499 5.88 -13.32 -2.77
CA ALA A 499 6.86 -12.81 -3.74
C ALA A 499 8.22 -13.51 -3.59
N THR A 500 8.76 -13.55 -2.39
CA THR A 500 10.04 -14.23 -2.08
C THR A 500 9.97 -15.71 -2.46
N VAL A 501 8.86 -16.38 -2.16
CA VAL A 501 8.64 -17.79 -2.54
C VAL A 501 8.60 -17.95 -4.05
N LEU A 502 7.90 -17.09 -4.79
CA LEU A 502 7.86 -17.13 -6.25
C LEU A 502 9.25 -16.90 -6.86
N VAL A 503 9.98 -15.90 -6.41
CA VAL A 503 11.35 -15.60 -6.86
C VAL A 503 12.28 -16.78 -6.60
N ALA A 504 12.23 -17.34 -5.39
CA ALA A 504 13.06 -18.49 -5.00
C ALA A 504 12.75 -19.73 -5.86
N ILE A 505 11.47 -20.01 -6.13
CA ILE A 505 11.04 -21.10 -7.01
C ILE A 505 11.49 -20.85 -8.45
N MET A 506 11.32 -19.64 -8.97
CA MET A 506 11.74 -19.30 -10.33
C MET A 506 13.26 -19.46 -10.50
N PHE A 507 14.06 -18.95 -9.57
CA PHE A 507 15.51 -19.12 -9.60
C PHE A 507 15.91 -20.57 -9.47
N HIS A 508 15.24 -21.34 -8.60
CA HIS A 508 15.50 -22.78 -8.50
C HIS A 508 15.14 -23.52 -9.80
N GLN A 509 13.98 -23.22 -10.42
CA GLN A 509 13.58 -23.83 -11.68
C GLN A 509 14.51 -23.46 -12.85
N MET A 510 15.12 -22.28 -12.82
CA MET A 510 16.13 -21.85 -13.77
C MET A 510 17.53 -22.42 -13.50
N GLY A 511 17.74 -23.12 -12.38
CA GLY A 511 19.05 -23.62 -11.97
C GLY A 511 20.00 -22.54 -11.44
N VAL A 512 19.47 -21.36 -11.07
CA VAL A 512 20.24 -20.23 -10.53
C VAL A 512 20.63 -20.48 -9.07
N VAL A 513 19.69 -21.01 -8.29
CA VAL A 513 19.93 -21.34 -6.87
C VAL A 513 19.56 -22.79 -6.56
N SER A 514 20.19 -23.35 -5.53
CA SER A 514 19.86 -24.70 -5.05
C SER A 514 18.51 -24.74 -4.33
N SER A 515 17.85 -25.89 -4.30
CA SER A 515 16.65 -26.08 -3.48
C SER A 515 16.92 -25.76 -2.00
N LYS A 516 18.12 -26.08 -1.49
CA LYS A 516 18.52 -25.80 -0.11
C LYS A 516 18.65 -24.30 0.16
N THR A 517 19.26 -23.55 -0.76
CA THR A 517 19.38 -22.08 -0.67
C THR A 517 18.01 -21.43 -0.73
N ALA A 518 17.19 -21.82 -1.71
CA ALA A 518 15.81 -21.33 -1.86
C ALA A 518 14.99 -21.54 -0.57
N THR A 519 15.02 -22.75 -0.02
CA THR A 519 14.28 -23.10 1.21
C THR A 519 14.80 -22.30 2.42
N ARG A 520 16.12 -22.10 2.56
CA ARG A 520 16.70 -21.31 3.64
C ARG A 520 16.28 -19.85 3.60
N LEU A 521 16.28 -19.26 2.40
CA LEU A 521 15.88 -17.87 2.20
C LEU A 521 14.40 -17.67 2.50
N ILE A 522 13.54 -18.61 2.08
CA ILE A 522 12.10 -18.55 2.41
C ILE A 522 11.87 -18.65 3.92
N TYR A 523 12.61 -19.52 4.65
CA TYR A 523 12.48 -19.56 6.11
C TYR A 523 13.00 -18.29 6.79
N LEU A 524 14.10 -17.72 6.30
CA LEU A 524 14.62 -16.44 6.81
C LEU A 524 13.58 -15.34 6.62
N ASP A 525 12.99 -15.27 5.43
CA ASP A 525 11.92 -14.35 5.10
C ASP A 525 10.70 -14.54 6.01
N ALA A 526 10.21 -15.76 6.12
CA ALA A 526 9.09 -16.07 7.01
C ALA A 526 9.35 -15.69 8.47
N ILE A 527 10.57 -15.89 8.98
CA ILE A 527 10.93 -15.52 10.35
C ILE A 527 11.00 -14.00 10.51
N LEU A 528 11.69 -13.29 9.62
CA LEU A 528 11.82 -11.85 9.68
C LEU A 528 10.45 -11.19 9.51
N TYR A 529 9.67 -11.66 8.54
CA TYR A 529 8.33 -11.15 8.31
C TYR A 529 7.37 -11.42 9.48
N LEU A 530 7.29 -12.67 9.97
CA LEU A 530 6.39 -13.02 11.06
C LEU A 530 6.80 -12.39 12.41
N SER A 531 8.08 -12.05 12.60
CA SER A 531 8.52 -11.30 13.78
C SER A 531 8.44 -9.79 13.60
N GLY A 532 8.87 -9.30 12.45
CA GLY A 532 9.07 -7.89 12.15
C GLY A 532 7.89 -7.25 11.44
N GLY A 533 7.43 -7.82 10.33
CA GLY A 533 6.37 -7.26 9.51
C GLY A 533 5.03 -7.20 10.20
N ILE A 534 4.67 -8.22 10.98
CA ILE A 534 3.45 -8.19 11.79
C ILE A 534 3.49 -7.04 12.80
N ILE A 535 4.61 -6.90 13.52
CA ILE A 535 4.81 -5.78 14.45
C ILE A 535 4.96 -4.46 13.68
N GLY A 536 5.56 -4.52 12.49
CA GLY A 536 5.74 -3.41 11.57
C GLY A 536 4.45 -2.67 11.23
N THR A 537 3.31 -3.35 11.17
CA THR A 537 2.00 -2.72 10.97
C THR A 537 1.75 -1.56 11.94
N GLY A 538 2.35 -1.58 13.12
CA GLY A 538 2.17 -0.56 14.16
C GLY A 538 2.65 0.86 13.78
N HIS A 539 3.53 1.03 12.79
CA HIS A 539 3.97 2.36 12.39
C HIS A 539 2.87 3.17 11.67
N HIS A 540 1.85 2.51 11.14
CA HIS A 540 0.71 3.18 10.53
C HIS A 540 -0.33 3.68 11.54
N TRP A 541 -0.29 3.24 12.79
CA TRP A 541 -1.31 3.54 13.79
C TRP A 541 -0.95 4.67 14.76
N TYR A 542 0.06 5.46 14.44
CA TYR A 542 0.47 6.60 15.25
C TYR A 542 -0.69 7.57 15.50
N PHE A 543 -1.46 7.86 14.47
CA PHE A 543 -2.55 8.84 14.52
C PHE A 543 -3.86 8.26 15.08
N THR A 544 -3.93 6.99 15.37
CA THR A 544 -5.05 6.35 16.08
C THR A 544 -4.79 6.19 17.57
N GLY A 545 -3.75 6.85 18.09
CA GLY A 545 -3.42 6.90 19.51
C GLY A 545 -2.49 5.83 20.01
N GLN A 546 -1.79 5.15 19.13
CA GLN A 546 -0.68 4.25 19.50
C GLN A 546 0.56 5.07 19.89
N GLY A 547 1.32 4.58 20.88
CA GLY A 547 2.49 5.30 21.38
C GLY A 547 3.67 5.30 20.39
N THR A 548 4.53 6.33 20.50
CA THR A 548 5.75 6.49 19.67
C THR A 548 6.74 5.34 19.81
N LEU A 549 6.77 4.66 20.95
CA LEU A 549 7.54 3.42 21.16
C LEU A 549 7.17 2.34 20.14
N ASN A 550 5.87 2.07 19.98
CA ASN A 550 5.36 1.08 19.04
C ASN A 550 5.74 1.44 17.60
N MET A 551 5.60 2.71 17.25
CA MET A 551 5.96 3.23 15.94
C MET A 551 7.46 3.07 15.64
N GLY A 552 8.35 3.41 16.61
CA GLY A 552 9.80 3.29 16.44
C GLY A 552 10.26 1.84 16.23
N PHE A 553 9.73 0.89 17.01
CA PHE A 553 10.01 -0.54 16.79
C PHE A 553 9.41 -1.04 15.47
N ALA A 554 8.18 -0.64 15.16
CA ALA A 554 7.52 -1.04 13.95
C ALA A 554 8.28 -0.57 12.69
N ALA A 555 8.78 0.66 12.67
CA ALA A 555 9.59 1.19 11.57
C ALA A 555 10.89 0.38 11.36
N CYS A 556 11.58 0.03 12.45
CA CYS A 556 12.81 -0.76 12.38
C CYS A 556 12.53 -2.18 11.87
N PHE A 557 11.52 -2.85 12.40
CA PHE A 557 11.22 -4.24 12.05
C PHE A 557 10.69 -4.37 10.62
N SER A 558 9.83 -3.46 10.18
CA SER A 558 9.36 -3.45 8.80
C SER A 558 10.52 -3.28 7.81
N ALA A 559 11.47 -2.39 8.09
CA ALA A 559 12.64 -2.20 7.23
C ALA A 559 13.57 -3.44 7.14
N MET A 560 13.56 -4.35 8.11
CA MET A 560 14.35 -5.59 8.06
C MET A 560 13.77 -6.64 7.11
N GLU A 561 12.52 -6.55 6.72
CA GLU A 561 11.86 -7.49 5.80
C GLU A 561 12.50 -7.52 4.42
N VAL A 562 13.11 -6.42 3.98
CA VAL A 562 13.75 -6.34 2.66
C VAL A 562 15.02 -7.17 2.52
N VAL A 563 15.58 -7.68 3.64
CA VAL A 563 16.89 -8.38 3.66
C VAL A 563 16.85 -9.68 2.87
N PRO A 564 15.90 -10.62 3.04
CA PRO A 564 15.89 -11.90 2.34
C PRO A 564 15.86 -11.77 0.83
N LEU A 565 14.99 -10.92 0.31
CA LEU A 565 14.85 -10.69 -1.13
C LEU A 565 16.07 -9.98 -1.70
N THR A 566 16.68 -9.05 -0.96
CA THR A 566 17.95 -8.42 -1.33
C THR A 566 19.09 -9.44 -1.40
N LEU A 567 19.24 -10.31 -0.40
CA LEU A 567 20.24 -11.37 -0.41
C LEU A 567 20.05 -12.35 -1.57
N LEU A 568 18.79 -12.73 -1.86
CA LEU A 568 18.45 -13.60 -2.99
C LEU A 568 18.83 -12.95 -4.33
N THR A 569 18.64 -11.65 -4.44
CA THR A 569 19.00 -10.88 -5.65
C THR A 569 20.53 -10.82 -5.82
N LEU A 570 21.29 -10.63 -4.75
CA LEU A 570 22.76 -10.62 -4.80
C LEU A 570 23.32 -12.00 -5.23
N ASP A 571 22.72 -13.08 -4.73
CA ASP A 571 23.10 -14.44 -5.15
C ASP A 571 22.85 -14.67 -6.66
N ALA A 572 21.69 -14.20 -7.14
CA ALA A 572 21.36 -14.25 -8.56
C ALA A 572 22.26 -13.36 -9.43
N TRP A 573 22.70 -12.20 -8.91
CA TRP A 573 23.62 -11.31 -9.61
C TRP A 573 24.97 -11.97 -9.90
N ASP A 574 25.51 -12.70 -8.95
CA ASP A 574 26.77 -13.43 -9.12
C ASP A 574 26.63 -14.53 -10.19
N PHE A 575 25.48 -15.20 -10.25
CA PHE A 575 25.20 -16.15 -11.32
C PHE A 575 25.24 -15.51 -12.72
N ILE A 576 24.73 -14.28 -12.87
CA ILE A 576 24.75 -13.55 -14.15
C ILE A 576 26.18 -13.19 -14.56
N LYS A 577 27.05 -12.81 -13.60
CA LYS A 577 28.46 -12.50 -13.86
C LYS A 577 29.27 -13.70 -14.33
N LEU A 578 28.94 -14.90 -13.89
CA LEU A 578 29.60 -16.15 -14.30
C LEU A 578 29.31 -16.54 -15.75
N LYS A 579 28.66 -15.71 -16.53
CA LYS A 579 28.24 -15.91 -17.93
C LYS A 579 29.34 -16.38 -18.89
N ASN A 580 30.61 -16.20 -18.56
CA ASN A 580 31.77 -16.54 -19.40
C ASN A 580 32.46 -17.87 -19.05
N GLN A 581 32.02 -18.60 -18.03
CA GLN A 581 32.60 -19.90 -17.70
C GLN A 581 31.75 -21.03 -18.28
N GLN A 582 32.36 -21.85 -19.10
CA GLN A 582 31.73 -22.97 -19.84
C GLN A 582 31.36 -24.11 -18.88
N CYS A 583 30.06 -24.32 -18.70
CA CYS A 583 29.53 -25.55 -18.11
C CYS A 583 28.56 -26.20 -19.12
N SER A 584 28.94 -27.39 -19.60
CA SER A 584 28.23 -28.13 -20.62
C SER A 584 27.04 -28.97 -20.11
N VAL A 585 26.84 -29.05 -18.77
CA VAL A 585 25.88 -30.01 -18.15
C VAL A 585 24.74 -29.36 -17.40
N CYS A 586 24.75 -28.03 -17.27
CA CYS A 586 23.80 -27.34 -16.42
C CYS A 586 22.77 -26.54 -17.21
N GLY A 587 21.60 -26.30 -16.63
CA GLY A 587 20.46 -25.59 -17.20
C GLY A 587 20.71 -24.15 -17.69
N ARG A 588 21.93 -23.83 -18.12
CA ARG A 588 22.32 -22.54 -18.70
C ARG A 588 21.53 -22.19 -19.93
N GLU A 589 21.17 -23.17 -20.74
CA GLU A 589 20.33 -22.90 -21.93
C GLU A 589 18.97 -22.35 -21.51
N PHE A 590 18.35 -22.95 -20.47
CA PHE A 590 17.05 -22.47 -20.00
C PHE A 590 17.15 -21.10 -19.34
N ALA A 591 18.13 -20.86 -18.47
CA ALA A 591 18.36 -19.56 -17.86
C ALA A 591 18.68 -18.48 -18.92
N ALA A 592 19.47 -18.82 -19.96
CA ALA A 592 19.76 -17.90 -21.06
C ALA A 592 18.50 -17.54 -21.86
N THR A 593 17.57 -18.47 -22.05
CA THR A 593 16.28 -18.21 -22.70
C THR A 593 15.38 -17.30 -21.89
N GLN A 594 15.50 -17.29 -20.54
CA GLN A 594 14.72 -16.51 -19.59
C GLN A 594 15.39 -15.17 -19.21
N LYS A 595 16.29 -14.68 -20.03
CA LYS A 595 17.08 -13.46 -19.79
C LYS A 595 16.24 -12.30 -19.26
N TRP A 596 15.10 -11.99 -19.87
CA TRP A 596 14.29 -10.83 -19.46
C TRP A 596 13.55 -11.06 -18.16
N ALA A 597 13.10 -12.27 -17.85
CA ALA A 597 12.57 -12.57 -16.53
C ALA A 597 13.62 -12.32 -15.44
N ILE A 598 14.87 -12.74 -15.67
CA ILE A 598 15.99 -12.48 -14.76
C ILE A 598 16.23 -10.98 -14.61
N TYR A 599 16.22 -10.19 -15.69
CA TYR A 599 16.40 -8.73 -15.58
C TYR A 599 15.28 -8.07 -14.74
N PHE A 600 14.02 -8.47 -14.92
CA PHE A 600 12.93 -7.99 -14.07
C PHE A 600 13.13 -8.40 -12.61
N LEU A 601 13.56 -9.63 -12.33
CA LEU A 601 13.88 -10.07 -10.96
C LEU A 601 15.04 -9.30 -10.33
N MET A 602 16.03 -8.91 -11.13
CA MET A 602 17.11 -8.02 -10.67
C MET A 602 16.58 -6.62 -10.34
N ALA A 603 15.67 -6.08 -11.15
CA ALA A 603 15.01 -4.82 -10.86
C ALA A 603 14.18 -4.88 -9.57
N VAL A 604 13.48 -6.00 -9.30
CA VAL A 604 12.80 -6.25 -8.04
C VAL A 604 13.75 -6.04 -6.85
N GLY A 605 14.95 -6.65 -6.88
CA GLY A 605 15.90 -6.51 -5.78
C GLY A 605 16.43 -5.10 -5.58
N VAL A 606 16.67 -4.35 -6.68
CA VAL A 606 17.09 -2.95 -6.60
C VAL A 606 15.98 -2.09 -5.98
N TRP A 607 14.75 -2.22 -6.47
CA TRP A 607 13.62 -1.46 -5.95
C TRP A 607 13.21 -1.89 -4.54
N ASN A 608 13.40 -3.18 -4.18
CA ASN A 608 13.21 -3.66 -2.82
C ASN A 608 14.15 -2.94 -1.85
N PHE A 609 15.42 -2.83 -2.19
CA PHE A 609 16.39 -2.14 -1.34
C PHE A 609 16.13 -0.63 -1.27
N VAL A 610 15.91 0.04 -2.40
CA VAL A 610 15.72 1.50 -2.45
C VAL A 610 14.30 1.90 -2.07
N GLY A 611 13.29 1.27 -2.69
CA GLY A 611 11.89 1.66 -2.57
C GLY A 611 11.26 1.21 -1.26
N ALA A 612 11.32 -0.09 -0.98
CA ALA A 612 10.77 -0.64 0.25
C ALA A 612 11.70 -0.39 1.45
N GLY A 613 13.00 -0.64 1.30
CA GLY A 613 13.96 -0.49 2.38
C GLY A 613 14.23 0.95 2.75
N ILE A 614 14.93 1.71 1.90
CA ILE A 614 15.39 3.06 2.25
C ILE A 614 14.22 4.03 2.38
N PHE A 615 13.38 4.14 1.36
CA PHE A 615 12.26 5.09 1.42
C PHE A 615 11.23 4.71 2.47
N GLY A 616 10.86 3.41 2.57
CA GLY A 616 9.93 2.93 3.58
C GLY A 616 10.41 3.19 5.00
N PHE A 617 11.68 2.89 5.30
CA PHE A 617 12.24 3.18 6.62
C PHE A 617 12.22 4.67 6.95
N LEU A 618 12.67 5.51 6.01
CA LEU A 618 12.81 6.95 6.27
C LEU A 618 11.46 7.60 6.57
N ILE A 619 10.39 7.27 5.82
CA ILE A 619 9.07 7.88 6.06
C ILE A 619 8.40 7.35 7.33
N ASN A 620 8.79 6.18 7.81
CA ASN A 620 8.19 5.55 8.99
C ASN A 620 8.88 5.90 10.31
N LEU A 621 10.01 6.63 10.29
CA LEU A 621 10.61 7.18 11.51
C LEU A 621 9.61 8.11 12.20
N PRO A 622 9.33 7.97 13.51
CA PRO A 622 8.29 8.74 14.20
C PRO A 622 8.30 10.24 13.94
N ILE A 623 9.47 10.87 13.95
CA ILE A 623 9.58 12.31 13.71
C ILE A 623 9.38 12.67 12.23
N VAL A 624 9.83 11.83 11.31
CA VAL A 624 9.63 12.07 9.86
C VAL A 624 8.17 11.86 9.51
N SER A 625 7.57 10.75 9.95
CA SER A 625 6.17 10.42 9.72
C SER A 625 5.23 11.51 10.23
N TYR A 626 5.57 12.17 11.33
CA TYR A 626 4.78 13.27 11.89
C TYR A 626 4.61 14.45 10.91
N PHE A 627 5.57 14.71 10.03
CA PHE A 627 5.52 15.77 9.02
C PHE A 627 5.27 15.25 7.60
N GLU A 628 5.56 13.98 7.37
CA GLU A 628 5.55 13.37 6.03
C GLU A 628 4.17 12.86 5.64
N ILE A 629 3.42 12.27 6.57
CA ILE A 629 2.19 11.56 6.24
C ILE A 629 1.22 12.43 5.43
N GLY A 630 0.69 11.87 4.33
CA GLY A 630 -0.14 12.61 3.41
C GLY A 630 0.59 13.59 2.49
N THR A 631 1.92 13.64 2.50
CA THR A 631 2.73 14.35 1.49
C THR A 631 3.05 13.46 0.29
N THR A 632 3.73 14.01 -0.73
CA THR A 632 4.15 13.22 -1.90
C THR A 632 5.26 12.20 -1.62
N LEU A 633 5.86 12.19 -0.41
CA LEU A 633 6.78 11.11 -0.01
C LEU A 633 6.05 9.79 0.21
N THR A 634 4.79 9.80 0.67
CA THR A 634 3.99 8.57 0.78
C THR A 634 3.82 7.89 -0.60
N PRO A 635 3.31 8.56 -1.67
CA PRO A 635 3.27 7.94 -2.99
C PRO A 635 4.66 7.71 -3.61
N ASN A 636 5.70 8.43 -3.21
CA ASN A 636 7.07 8.12 -3.60
C ASN A 636 7.46 6.70 -3.15
N HIS A 637 7.29 6.39 -1.86
CA HIS A 637 7.47 5.04 -1.33
C HIS A 637 6.51 4.05 -2.00
N GLY A 638 5.23 4.40 -2.11
CA GLY A 638 4.21 3.54 -2.72
C GLY A 638 4.53 3.13 -4.16
N HIS A 639 4.98 4.06 -5.03
CA HIS A 639 5.36 3.72 -6.40
C HIS A 639 6.65 2.90 -6.45
N ALA A 640 7.67 3.25 -5.64
CA ALA A 640 8.94 2.54 -5.61
C ALA A 640 8.81 1.12 -5.04
N ALA A 641 7.93 0.89 -4.06
CA ALA A 641 7.67 -0.41 -3.48
C ALA A 641 6.61 -1.21 -4.26
N LEU A 642 5.37 -0.69 -4.41
CA LEU A 642 4.29 -1.44 -5.08
C LEU A 642 4.62 -1.76 -6.53
N PHE A 643 5.03 -0.77 -7.32
CA PHE A 643 5.40 -1.05 -8.71
C PHE A 643 6.83 -1.59 -8.81
N GLY A 644 7.79 -0.98 -8.12
CA GLY A 644 9.20 -1.36 -8.22
C GLY A 644 9.48 -2.79 -7.73
N VAL A 645 8.79 -3.26 -6.68
CA VAL A 645 8.94 -4.64 -6.19
C VAL A 645 7.85 -5.53 -6.78
N PHE A 646 6.59 -5.31 -6.40
CA PHE A 646 5.51 -6.24 -6.72
C PHE A 646 5.10 -6.17 -8.19
N GLY A 647 5.09 -4.98 -8.78
CA GLY A 647 4.83 -4.80 -10.21
C GLY A 647 5.93 -5.41 -11.08
N MET A 648 7.21 -5.15 -10.78
CA MET A 648 8.32 -5.77 -11.52
C MET A 648 8.32 -7.29 -11.36
N LEU A 649 7.99 -7.82 -10.18
CA LEU A 649 7.85 -9.25 -9.98
C LEU A 649 6.67 -9.83 -10.80
N ALA A 650 5.53 -9.14 -10.82
CA ALA A 650 4.39 -9.55 -11.63
C ALA A 650 4.78 -9.64 -13.11
N LEU A 651 5.54 -8.65 -13.61
CA LEU A 651 6.07 -8.65 -14.96
C LEU A 651 7.14 -9.74 -15.16
N ALA A 652 7.99 -10.02 -14.18
CA ALA A 652 8.95 -11.12 -14.23
C ALA A 652 8.26 -12.47 -14.38
N VAL A 653 7.24 -12.74 -13.54
CA VAL A 653 6.43 -13.97 -13.59
C VAL A 653 5.73 -14.11 -14.95
N LEU A 654 5.09 -13.04 -15.40
CA LEU A 654 4.42 -13.00 -16.70
C LEU A 654 5.38 -13.30 -17.86
N VAL A 655 6.55 -12.64 -17.89
CA VAL A 655 7.58 -12.85 -18.92
C VAL A 655 8.12 -14.27 -18.87
N PHE A 656 8.39 -14.79 -17.67
CA PHE A 656 8.84 -16.16 -17.47
C PHE A 656 7.85 -17.18 -18.02
N CYS A 657 6.58 -17.06 -17.65
CA CYS A 657 5.54 -17.99 -18.09
C CYS A 657 5.30 -17.92 -19.60
N LEU A 658 5.19 -16.70 -20.17
CA LEU A 658 4.98 -16.53 -21.60
C LEU A 658 6.18 -17.00 -22.43
N ARG A 659 7.39 -16.77 -21.94
CA ARG A 659 8.59 -17.28 -22.63
C ARG A 659 8.62 -18.81 -22.66
N ALA A 660 8.20 -19.46 -21.58
CA ALA A 660 8.09 -20.92 -21.53
C ALA A 660 7.00 -21.48 -22.47
N MET A 661 6.02 -20.66 -22.86
CA MET A 661 4.93 -21.05 -23.77
C MET A 661 5.27 -20.80 -25.25
N GLN A 662 6.47 -20.32 -25.59
CA GLN A 662 6.77 -19.90 -26.96
C GLN A 662 8.03 -20.52 -27.51
N SER A 663 8.01 -20.78 -28.84
CA SER A 663 9.20 -21.08 -29.61
C SER A 663 10.11 -19.83 -29.72
N ASP A 664 11.39 -20.06 -30.00
CA ASP A 664 12.36 -18.97 -30.14
C ASP A 664 12.00 -17.98 -31.25
N ASP A 665 11.42 -18.44 -32.35
CA ASP A 665 11.05 -17.58 -33.48
C ASP A 665 9.88 -16.64 -33.13
N VAL A 666 8.90 -17.12 -32.41
CA VAL A 666 7.78 -16.27 -31.92
C VAL A 666 8.29 -15.29 -30.86
N TRP A 667 9.17 -15.75 -29.99
CA TRP A 667 9.73 -14.93 -28.91
C TRP A 667 10.59 -13.77 -29.43
N LYS A 668 11.42 -13.95 -30.45
CA LYS A 668 12.23 -12.88 -31.05
C LYS A 668 11.41 -11.62 -31.38
N GLY A 669 10.17 -11.81 -31.84
CA GLY A 669 9.27 -10.71 -32.14
C GLY A 669 8.66 -10.03 -30.91
N THR A 670 8.50 -10.77 -29.80
CA THR A 670 8.00 -10.28 -28.52
C THR A 670 9.10 -9.62 -27.71
N GLU A 671 10.31 -10.17 -27.74
CA GLU A 671 11.47 -9.71 -26.95
C GLU A 671 11.79 -8.23 -27.14
N LYS A 672 11.61 -7.69 -28.35
CA LYS A 672 11.84 -6.27 -28.65
C LYS A 672 10.95 -5.37 -27.80
N PHE A 673 9.68 -5.73 -27.67
CA PHE A 673 8.72 -4.99 -26.84
C PHE A 673 9.05 -5.10 -25.35
N ILE A 674 9.37 -6.31 -24.89
CA ILE A 674 9.74 -6.55 -23.49
C ILE A 674 11.02 -5.78 -23.12
N ARG A 675 12.02 -5.75 -23.99
CA ARG A 675 13.27 -5.01 -23.79
C ARG A 675 13.02 -3.51 -23.66
N VAL A 676 12.27 -2.92 -24.58
CA VAL A 676 11.95 -1.48 -24.56
C VAL A 676 11.14 -1.18 -23.30
N GLY A 677 10.12 -1.99 -23.03
CA GLY A 677 9.25 -1.83 -21.88
C GLY A 677 9.96 -1.96 -20.54
N PHE A 678 10.92 -2.87 -20.40
CA PHE A 678 11.74 -3.00 -19.20
C PHE A 678 12.48 -1.70 -18.86
N TRP A 679 13.19 -1.13 -19.84
CA TRP A 679 13.93 0.11 -19.64
C TRP A 679 13.00 1.30 -19.44
N GLY A 680 11.93 1.39 -20.25
CA GLY A 680 10.93 2.46 -20.12
C GLY A 680 10.26 2.50 -18.76
N ALA A 681 9.89 1.35 -18.20
CA ALA A 681 9.28 1.25 -16.89
C ALA A 681 10.24 1.63 -15.76
N ASN A 682 11.50 1.13 -15.79
CA ASN A 682 12.49 1.46 -14.76
C ASN A 682 12.93 2.93 -14.82
N VAL A 683 13.24 3.44 -16.01
CA VAL A 683 13.66 4.84 -16.19
C VAL A 683 12.50 5.78 -15.89
N GLY A 684 11.29 5.47 -16.38
CA GLY A 684 10.10 6.28 -16.08
C GLY A 684 9.82 6.38 -14.58
N LEU A 685 9.86 5.25 -13.86
CA LEU A 685 9.71 5.24 -12.40
C LEU A 685 10.79 6.07 -11.71
N ALA A 686 12.06 5.90 -12.09
CA ALA A 686 13.16 6.69 -11.53
C ALA A 686 12.98 8.19 -11.78
N LEU A 687 12.53 8.58 -12.97
CA LEU A 687 12.27 9.99 -13.31
C LEU A 687 11.07 10.56 -12.52
N MET A 688 9.98 9.80 -12.34
CA MET A 688 8.87 10.23 -11.47
C MET A 688 9.35 10.54 -10.05
N ILE A 689 10.18 9.65 -9.48
CA ILE A 689 10.74 9.80 -8.14
C ILE A 689 11.64 11.04 -8.06
N LEU A 690 12.59 11.15 -8.97
CA LEU A 690 13.64 12.18 -8.90
C LEU A 690 13.16 13.58 -9.28
N LEU A 691 12.20 13.68 -10.19
CA LEU A 691 11.75 14.97 -10.71
C LEU A 691 10.59 15.59 -9.90
N ASP A 692 9.81 14.75 -9.19
CA ASP A 692 8.63 15.23 -8.48
C ASP A 692 8.46 14.59 -7.10
N LEU A 693 8.18 13.27 -7.04
CA LEU A 693 7.65 12.65 -5.83
C LEU A 693 8.54 12.86 -4.60
N PHE A 694 9.84 12.67 -4.76
CA PHE A 694 10.80 12.88 -3.67
C PHE A 694 11.03 14.37 -3.37
N PRO A 695 11.46 15.22 -4.32
CA PRO A 695 11.70 16.63 -4.03
C PRO A 695 10.43 17.39 -3.64
N GLY A 696 9.29 17.08 -4.25
CA GLY A 696 7.99 17.66 -3.90
C GLY A 696 7.60 17.35 -2.45
N GLY A 697 7.76 16.08 -2.01
CA GLY A 697 7.49 15.71 -0.64
C GLY A 697 8.41 16.36 0.38
N VAL A 698 9.70 16.53 0.04
CA VAL A 698 10.64 17.27 0.89
C VAL A 698 10.20 18.74 1.03
N LEU A 699 9.73 19.36 -0.04
CA LEU A 699 9.17 20.72 0.02
C LEU A 699 7.93 20.80 0.89
N GLN A 700 7.04 19.79 0.84
CA GLN A 700 5.85 19.73 1.70
C GLN A 700 6.22 19.58 3.18
N ILE A 701 7.22 18.74 3.51
CA ILE A 701 7.73 18.64 4.89
C ILE A 701 8.28 20.00 5.36
N TRP A 702 9.09 20.65 4.52
CA TRP A 702 9.65 21.96 4.85
C TRP A 702 8.55 22.98 5.12
N ASP A 703 7.55 23.04 4.27
CA ASP A 703 6.42 23.96 4.42
C ASP A 703 5.57 23.63 5.65
N SER A 704 5.34 22.31 5.92
CA SER A 704 4.64 21.85 7.12
C SER A 704 5.34 22.33 8.40
N ILE A 705 6.67 22.30 8.45
CA ILE A 705 7.45 22.77 9.60
C ILE A 705 7.38 24.29 9.73
N ALA A 706 7.40 25.02 8.61
CA ALA A 706 7.46 26.47 8.59
C ALA A 706 6.11 27.14 8.89
N HIS A 707 5.02 26.60 8.33
CA HIS A 707 3.69 27.23 8.33
C HIS A 707 2.60 26.41 8.99
N GLY A 708 2.84 25.13 9.26
CA GLY A 708 1.84 24.16 9.71
C GLY A 708 1.46 23.15 8.63
N TYR A 709 1.07 21.95 9.05
CA TYR A 709 0.77 20.85 8.12
C TYR A 709 -0.38 21.19 7.15
N TRP A 710 -1.41 21.88 7.65
CA TRP A 710 -2.57 22.31 6.87
C TRP A 710 -2.17 23.13 5.63
N HIS A 711 -1.13 24.00 5.74
CA HIS A 711 -0.67 24.87 4.67
C HIS A 711 -0.06 24.08 3.50
N ALA A 712 0.79 23.12 3.81
CA ALA A 712 1.43 22.24 2.82
C ALA A 712 0.43 21.37 2.02
N ARG A 713 -0.84 21.31 2.46
CA ARG A 713 -1.93 20.55 1.83
C ARG A 713 -2.91 21.44 1.07
N ARG A 714 -2.77 22.76 1.14
CA ARG A 714 -3.66 23.69 0.45
C ARG A 714 -3.34 23.78 -1.03
N LEU A 715 -4.40 24.05 -1.81
CA LEU A 715 -4.29 24.21 -3.27
C LEU A 715 -3.34 25.34 -3.67
N ASP A 716 -3.32 26.45 -2.90
CA ASP A 716 -2.42 27.59 -3.15
C ASP A 716 -0.93 27.18 -3.08
N PHE A 717 -0.56 26.33 -2.13
CA PHE A 717 0.79 25.77 -2.06
C PHE A 717 1.04 24.80 -3.21
N LEU A 718 0.12 23.88 -3.47
CA LEU A 718 0.25 22.88 -4.53
C LEU A 718 0.35 23.51 -5.93
N MET A 719 -0.38 24.61 -6.18
CA MET A 719 -0.36 25.35 -7.45
C MET A 719 0.69 26.46 -7.48
N GLY A 720 1.51 26.59 -6.42
CA GLY A 720 2.46 27.67 -6.25
C GLY A 720 3.92 27.29 -6.53
N GLY A 721 4.72 28.30 -6.89
CA GLY A 721 6.18 28.30 -6.82
C GLY A 721 6.91 27.13 -7.47
N LEU A 722 7.85 26.56 -6.72
CA LEU A 722 8.68 25.43 -7.15
C LEU A 722 7.88 24.12 -7.16
N PHE A 723 6.94 23.93 -6.22
CA PHE A 723 6.17 22.71 -6.12
C PHE A 723 5.41 22.42 -7.42
N HIS A 724 4.66 23.38 -7.92
CA HIS A 724 3.92 23.24 -9.18
C HIS A 724 4.82 22.94 -10.40
N LYS A 725 6.05 23.49 -10.41
CA LYS A 725 7.03 23.18 -11.47
C LYS A 725 7.52 21.74 -11.42
N LEU A 726 7.71 21.18 -10.22
CA LEU A 726 8.08 19.78 -10.05
C LEU A 726 6.96 18.84 -10.51
N GLU A 727 5.71 19.16 -10.17
CA GLU A 727 4.54 18.42 -10.66
C GLU A 727 4.49 18.38 -12.21
N TRP A 728 4.79 19.49 -12.89
CA TRP A 728 4.92 19.50 -14.35
C TRP A 728 6.13 18.69 -14.85
N ALA A 729 7.25 18.76 -14.14
CA ALA A 729 8.46 18.01 -14.52
C ALA A 729 8.24 16.49 -14.47
N ARG A 730 7.36 16.02 -13.59
CA ARG A 730 6.92 14.61 -13.49
C ARG A 730 6.43 14.06 -14.82
N MET A 731 5.81 14.90 -15.68
CA MET A 731 5.29 14.49 -16.99
C MET A 731 6.34 13.73 -17.82
N VAL A 732 7.63 14.07 -17.71
CA VAL A 732 8.71 13.35 -18.41
C VAL A 732 8.81 11.91 -17.95
N GLY A 733 8.72 11.68 -16.63
CA GLY A 733 8.72 10.34 -16.04
C GLY A 733 7.45 9.56 -16.40
N ASP A 734 6.27 10.17 -16.23
CA ASP A 734 4.98 9.53 -16.51
C ASP A 734 4.85 9.14 -17.99
N MET A 735 5.19 10.03 -18.92
CA MET A 735 5.14 9.73 -20.36
C MET A 735 6.16 8.66 -20.76
N THR A 736 7.35 8.67 -20.17
CA THR A 736 8.34 7.60 -20.37
C THR A 736 7.80 6.28 -19.87
N PHE A 737 7.21 6.25 -18.67
CA PHE A 737 6.62 5.06 -18.09
C PHE A 737 5.48 4.51 -18.94
N ILE A 738 4.54 5.36 -19.36
CA ILE A 738 3.34 4.95 -20.12
C ILE A 738 3.72 4.52 -21.53
N LEU A 739 4.42 5.38 -22.29
CA LEU A 739 4.61 5.18 -23.73
C LEU A 739 5.79 4.26 -24.06
N VAL A 740 6.85 4.28 -23.25
CA VAL A 740 8.06 3.48 -23.46
C VAL A 740 8.11 2.25 -22.55
N GLY A 741 7.42 2.29 -21.40
CA GLY A 741 7.30 1.18 -20.44
C GLY A 741 6.05 0.33 -20.66
N ALA A 742 4.89 0.81 -20.17
CA ALA A 742 3.67 0.04 -20.10
C ALA A 742 3.10 -0.37 -21.46
N LEU A 743 3.03 0.55 -22.40
CA LEU A 743 2.49 0.27 -23.74
C LEU A 743 3.27 -0.82 -24.50
N PRO A 744 4.61 -0.76 -24.61
CA PRO A 744 5.35 -1.85 -25.24
C PRO A 744 5.18 -3.18 -24.50
N ILE A 745 5.22 -3.21 -23.16
CA ILE A 745 4.98 -4.45 -22.42
C ILE A 745 3.62 -5.03 -22.77
N ALA A 746 2.55 -4.22 -22.73
CA ALA A 746 1.20 -4.68 -23.05
C ALA A 746 1.11 -5.23 -24.49
N LEU A 747 1.66 -4.51 -25.47
CA LEU A 747 1.71 -4.98 -26.86
C LEU A 747 2.49 -6.28 -27.03
N GLY A 748 3.63 -6.41 -26.36
CA GLY A 748 4.45 -7.63 -26.36
C GLY A 748 3.70 -8.82 -25.76
N VAL A 749 3.01 -8.61 -24.64
CA VAL A 749 2.21 -9.65 -23.96
C VAL A 749 1.02 -10.08 -24.83
N LEU A 750 0.24 -9.14 -25.34
CA LEU A 750 -0.93 -9.45 -26.18
C LEU A 750 -0.52 -10.16 -27.48
N ARG A 751 0.60 -9.73 -28.09
CA ARG A 751 1.19 -10.45 -29.23
C ARG A 751 1.57 -11.87 -28.84
N SER A 752 2.20 -12.04 -27.69
CA SER A 752 2.66 -13.33 -27.17
C SER A 752 1.49 -14.29 -26.94
N VAL A 753 0.45 -13.84 -26.26
CA VAL A 753 -0.75 -14.63 -25.97
C VAL A 753 -1.48 -15.04 -27.27
N ARG A 754 -1.55 -14.13 -28.26
CA ARG A 754 -2.20 -14.41 -29.55
C ARG A 754 -1.45 -15.42 -30.40
N LYS A 755 -0.11 -15.42 -30.33
CA LYS A 755 0.77 -16.26 -31.18
C LYS A 755 1.31 -17.49 -30.44
N ARG A 756 0.82 -17.80 -29.24
CA ARG A 756 1.21 -19.02 -28.54
C ARG A 756 0.82 -20.24 -29.39
N ASP A 757 1.75 -21.14 -29.59
CA ASP A 757 1.50 -22.36 -30.30
C ASP A 757 0.50 -23.22 -29.54
N MET A 758 -0.74 -23.25 -30.02
CA MET A 758 -1.86 -23.98 -29.40
C MET A 758 -1.78 -25.49 -29.62
N ALA A 759 -0.72 -25.98 -30.24
CA ALA A 759 -0.53 -27.41 -30.39
C ALA A 759 0.12 -27.98 -29.12
N PRO A 760 -0.57 -28.84 -28.37
CA PRO A 760 0.12 -29.67 -27.39
C PRO A 760 1.16 -30.48 -28.20
N PRO A 761 2.42 -30.58 -27.76
CA PRO A 761 3.34 -31.52 -28.36
C PRO A 761 2.69 -32.92 -28.24
N THR A 762 2.49 -33.56 -29.40
CA THR A 762 1.97 -34.92 -29.57
C THR A 762 2.74 -35.92 -28.76
#